data_a9d0e66fd7b9cf674389c31bc21c4db0
#
_entry.id   a9d0e66fd7b9cf674389c31bc21c4db0
#
_cell.length_a   1.000
_cell.length_b   1.000
_cell.length_c   1.000
_cell.angle_alpha   90.00
_cell.angle_beta   90.00
_cell.angle_gamma   90.00
#
_symmetry.space_group_name_H-M   'P 1'
#
loop_
_entity.id
_entity.type
_entity.pdbx_description
1 polymer ?
#
loop_
_entity_poly.entity_id
_entity_poly.type
_entity_poly.pdbx_seq_one_letter_code
_entity_poly.pdbx_strand_id
1 'polypeptide(L)'
;MVKYSKISKWILGVGLVTITCNGLQIQAETKEQNVKNVLQMEPVGIQKSVDELAHPSKVQENASFTKRLKLADLSQRPLAPTDNIKSLAEEKKYSMAELNQLNNKQLTDLLVTIKWYQIPELFQFNSDSLKFYQDDSRMQAIINKLAEQGQAYTKDDSKGIETLVEALRAAFYLGFYHDELSKLNERSYHDKCLPALKTIAKNPNFKLGTSEQNKIIASYGKLIGNASADVETVLYAGEIFKQYNDNLATFIEDRTKGDAIYELMKGIDFDIQTDMYTTGKEPKDTMWFRNIDNFINEVNRFALLGTVTNKNGWLINNGIYYAGRLGKLHSTPTKGQQVVTDAMRIYPYLGEQYFVAAEQITTNYGGIDANGKTVNLDQIREEGKKKYLPKTYTFDDGAIVFKAGDKVSEEKIKRLYWAAKEVRSQFYRTVGSDKPLESGHADDVLTMVIYNSPDEYQFNRQLYGYETNNGGIYIEGTGTFFTYERTPEQSIYSLEELFRHEFTHYLQGRYEVQGLWGQGEMYQNERLTWFEEGNAEFFAGATRLDSVVPRKSIIGGLSNDPAKRYTASQTLNAKYGTWDFYNYSFALQSYMYNKRPEMFDKVHDLIRANDVSSYDAYRATLSKDNKLNEEYQSYMQMLIDNRDKYTIPQVSDEYLTQHDPK
;
A
#
# COMPACT_ATOMS: atom_id res chain seq x y z
N MET A 1 3.95 16.63 -30.29
CA MET A 1 2.63 16.26 -30.84
C MET A 1 2.62 15.19 -31.91
N VAL A 2 3.65 15.01 -32.72
CA VAL A 2 3.63 14.03 -33.83
C VAL A 2 4.07 12.60 -33.46
N LYS A 3 4.73 12.38 -32.34
CA LYS A 3 5.17 11.03 -31.88
C LYS A 3 4.10 10.25 -31.12
N TYR A 4 3.15 10.91 -30.49
CA TYR A 4 2.08 10.24 -29.73
C TYR A 4 1.00 9.58 -30.61
N SER A 5 0.76 10.11 -31.82
CA SER A 5 -0.25 9.53 -32.72
C SER A 5 0.14 8.19 -33.35
N LYS A 6 1.43 7.81 -33.32
CA LYS A 6 1.87 6.52 -33.86
C LYS A 6 1.79 5.38 -32.85
N ILE A 7 1.89 5.67 -31.56
CA ILE A 7 1.78 4.65 -30.50
C ILE A 7 0.32 4.21 -30.33
N SER A 8 -0.62 5.16 -30.42
CA SER A 8 -2.06 4.83 -30.31
C SER A 8 -2.60 3.98 -31.48
N LYS A 9 -1.97 3.99 -32.65
CA LYS A 9 -2.42 3.20 -33.81
C LYS A 9 -1.95 1.74 -33.82
N TRP A 10 -0.87 1.41 -33.11
CA TRP A 10 -0.39 0.03 -33.01
C TRP A 10 -1.10 -0.82 -31.96
N ILE A 11 -1.74 -0.16 -31.00
CA ILE A 11 -2.50 -0.83 -29.93
C ILE A 11 -3.88 -1.33 -30.40
N LEU A 12 -4.35 -0.86 -31.55
CA LEU A 12 -5.64 -1.28 -32.16
C LEU A 12 -5.56 -2.56 -33.01
N GLY A 13 -4.38 -3.14 -33.20
CA GLY A 13 -4.15 -4.25 -34.15
C GLY A 13 -4.08 -5.66 -33.55
N VAL A 14 -4.05 -5.84 -32.24
CA VAL A 14 -3.93 -7.18 -31.62
C VAL A 14 -4.96 -7.31 -30.50
N GLY A 15 -6.07 -7.95 -30.84
CA GLY A 15 -7.02 -8.38 -29.80
C GLY A 15 -8.50 -8.15 -30.09
N LEU A 16 -8.96 -8.49 -31.30
CA LEU A 16 -10.37 -8.83 -31.50
C LEU A 16 -10.51 -10.35 -31.34
N VAL A 17 -10.79 -10.80 -30.14
CA VAL A 17 -11.56 -12.02 -29.94
C VAL A 17 -12.87 -11.56 -29.31
N THR A 18 -13.90 -11.62 -30.13
CA THR A 18 -15.29 -11.38 -29.77
C THR A 18 -15.74 -12.36 -28.72
N ILE A 19 -16.03 -11.88 -27.50
CA ILE A 19 -17.00 -12.52 -26.62
C ILE A 19 -18.12 -11.51 -26.43
N THR A 20 -19.23 -11.77 -27.10
CA THR A 20 -20.51 -11.13 -26.82
C THR A 20 -21.03 -11.59 -25.48
N CYS A 21 -21.02 -10.70 -24.50
CA CYS A 21 -21.89 -10.75 -23.34
C CYS A 21 -22.33 -9.34 -22.97
N ASN A 22 -23.60 -9.21 -22.72
CA ASN A 22 -24.39 -8.01 -22.54
C ASN A 22 -23.83 -6.99 -21.56
N GLY A 23 -23.78 -5.75 -22.01
CA GLY A 23 -24.16 -4.56 -21.27
C GLY A 23 -23.36 -4.22 -20.01
N LEU A 24 -22.04 -4.04 -20.13
CA LEU A 24 -21.25 -3.19 -19.24
C LEU A 24 -20.35 -2.35 -20.14
N GLN A 25 -20.68 -1.08 -20.30
CA GLN A 25 -19.71 -0.08 -20.73
C GLN A 25 -18.65 0.03 -19.61
N ILE A 26 -17.64 -0.82 -19.69
CA ILE A 26 -16.37 -0.53 -19.07
C ILE A 26 -15.84 0.65 -19.84
N GLN A 27 -15.94 1.85 -19.27
CA GLN A 27 -15.13 2.97 -19.73
C GLN A 27 -13.70 2.47 -19.73
N ALA A 28 -13.07 2.51 -20.89
CA ALA A 28 -11.67 2.25 -21.02
C ALA A 28 -10.93 3.28 -20.15
N GLU A 29 -10.60 2.92 -18.91
CA GLU A 29 -9.42 3.47 -18.25
C GLU A 29 -8.31 3.33 -19.27
N THR A 30 -7.70 4.44 -19.61
CA THR A 30 -6.77 4.51 -20.72
C THR A 30 -5.76 3.39 -20.54
N LYS A 31 -5.41 2.68 -21.61
CA LYS A 31 -4.36 1.64 -21.61
C LYS A 31 -3.07 2.10 -20.93
N GLU A 32 -2.82 3.39 -20.86
CA GLU A 32 -1.76 4.04 -20.11
C GLU A 32 -1.83 3.80 -18.59
N GLN A 33 -3.02 3.82 -18.00
CA GLN A 33 -3.19 3.53 -16.56
C GLN A 33 -2.93 2.06 -16.26
N ASN A 34 -3.39 1.16 -17.15
CA ASN A 34 -3.11 -0.27 -17.03
C ASN A 34 -1.63 -0.60 -17.20
N VAL A 35 -0.91 0.12 -18.06
CA VAL A 35 0.53 -0.01 -18.25
C VAL A 35 1.28 0.51 -17.01
N LYS A 36 0.88 1.67 -16.49
CA LYS A 36 1.42 2.21 -15.24
C LYS A 36 1.21 1.22 -14.08
N ASN A 37 0.04 0.60 -14.02
CA ASN A 37 -0.26 -0.43 -13.00
C ASN A 37 0.56 -1.71 -13.20
N VAL A 38 0.74 -2.19 -14.43
CA VAL A 38 1.55 -3.39 -14.72
C VAL A 38 3.04 -3.15 -14.41
N LEU A 39 3.58 -1.98 -14.73
CA LEU A 39 4.96 -1.63 -14.42
C LEU A 39 5.19 -1.35 -12.92
N GLN A 40 4.12 -1.01 -12.17
CA GLN A 40 4.16 -0.75 -10.73
C GLN A 40 3.65 -1.94 -9.89
N MET A 41 3.21 -3.03 -10.50
CA MET A 41 2.79 -4.23 -9.75
C MET A 41 3.97 -4.76 -8.95
N GLU A 42 3.90 -4.55 -7.65
CA GLU A 42 4.85 -5.16 -6.73
C GLU A 42 4.62 -6.66 -6.65
N PRO A 43 5.68 -7.44 -6.54
CA PRO A 43 5.57 -8.88 -6.38
C PRO A 43 4.75 -9.25 -5.14
N VAL A 44 4.02 -10.35 -5.25
CA VAL A 44 3.20 -10.91 -4.17
C VAL A 44 4.08 -11.27 -2.96
N GLY A 45 3.62 -10.91 -1.76
CA GLY A 45 4.32 -11.27 -0.52
C GLY A 45 5.50 -10.37 -0.14
N ILE A 46 5.68 -9.22 -0.82
CA ILE A 46 6.73 -8.27 -0.44
C ILE A 46 6.30 -7.48 0.77
N GLN A 47 7.11 -7.54 1.81
CA GLN A 47 7.06 -6.55 2.87
C GLN A 47 7.84 -5.30 2.39
N LYS A 48 7.15 -4.18 2.20
CA LYS A 48 7.78 -2.92 1.80
C LYS A 48 8.87 -2.54 2.79
N SER A 49 9.98 -1.99 2.28
CA SER A 49 11.00 -1.40 3.13
C SER A 49 10.43 -0.19 3.88
N VAL A 50 11.03 0.16 5.00
CA VAL A 50 10.63 1.36 5.78
C VAL A 50 10.71 2.62 4.91
N ASP A 51 11.64 2.67 3.96
CA ASP A 51 11.82 3.78 3.03
C ASP A 51 10.69 3.86 2.00
N GLU A 52 10.11 2.73 1.57
CA GLU A 52 8.96 2.72 0.67
C GLU A 52 7.67 3.20 1.35
N LEU A 53 7.58 3.07 2.68
CA LEU A 53 6.47 3.65 3.46
C LEU A 53 6.55 5.19 3.53
N ALA A 54 7.72 5.77 3.29
CA ALA A 54 7.93 7.21 3.26
C ALA A 54 7.65 7.82 1.87
N HIS A 55 7.57 7.00 0.82
CA HIS A 55 7.23 7.47 -0.52
C HIS A 55 5.71 7.43 -0.70
N PRO A 56 5.11 8.52 -1.21
CA PRO A 56 3.72 8.48 -1.65
C PRO A 56 3.65 7.70 -2.97
N SER A 57 3.86 6.39 -2.93
CA SER A 57 3.27 5.57 -3.98
C SER A 57 1.77 5.85 -3.91
N LYS A 58 1.12 6.09 -5.04
CA LYS A 58 -0.33 6.02 -5.13
C LYS A 58 -0.74 4.60 -4.76
N VAL A 59 -0.70 4.31 -3.46
CA VAL A 59 -1.37 3.16 -2.90
C VAL A 59 -2.83 3.47 -3.12
N GLN A 60 -3.49 2.67 -3.91
CA GLN A 60 -4.92 2.74 -4.04
C GLN A 60 -5.52 2.77 -2.64
N GLU A 61 -6.29 3.67 -2.42
CA GLU A 61 -6.83 4.45 -1.35
C GLU A 61 -7.65 3.74 -0.28
N ASN A 62 -7.77 2.44 -0.29
CA ASN A 62 -8.39 1.68 0.79
C ASN A 62 -7.45 1.39 1.98
N ALA A 63 -6.37 2.15 2.07
CA ALA A 63 -5.31 1.98 3.05
C ALA A 63 -5.55 2.70 4.39
N SER A 64 -6.70 3.34 4.55
CA SER A 64 -6.88 4.33 5.62
C SER A 64 -6.84 3.74 7.03
N PHE A 65 -7.64 2.75 7.32
CA PHE A 65 -7.67 2.11 8.64
C PHE A 65 -6.40 1.30 8.95
N THR A 66 -5.84 0.74 7.96
CA THR A 66 -4.67 -0.11 7.88
C THR A 66 -3.38 0.48 8.38
N LYS A 67 -3.06 1.67 7.91
CA LYS A 67 -1.84 2.36 8.36
C LYS A 67 -1.89 2.63 9.85
N ARG A 68 -3.08 2.88 10.40
CA ARG A 68 -3.30 3.12 11.81
C ARG A 68 -2.84 1.96 12.70
N LEU A 69 -3.12 0.74 12.28
CA LEU A 69 -2.63 -0.45 12.97
C LEU A 69 -1.11 -0.60 12.88
N LYS A 70 -0.50 -0.26 11.74
CA LYS A 70 0.96 -0.29 11.58
C LYS A 70 1.68 0.80 12.38
N LEU A 71 1.12 2.00 12.49
CA LEU A 71 1.67 3.06 13.33
C LEU A 71 1.51 2.75 14.83
N ALA A 72 0.41 2.12 15.21
CA ALA A 72 0.20 1.65 16.57
C ALA A 72 1.16 0.49 16.92
N ASP A 73 1.40 -0.41 15.98
CA ASP A 73 2.35 -1.52 16.10
C ASP A 73 3.81 -1.01 16.23
N LEU A 74 4.16 0.02 15.48
CA LEU A 74 5.45 0.71 15.60
C LEU A 74 5.59 1.47 16.93
N SER A 75 4.49 1.98 17.49
CA SER A 75 4.49 2.69 18.78
C SER A 75 4.51 1.76 19.99
N GLN A 76 4.13 0.49 19.81
CA GLN A 76 4.10 -0.53 20.87
C GLN A 76 5.35 -1.42 20.93
N ARG A 77 6.23 -1.37 19.91
CA ARG A 77 7.56 -1.94 20.08
C ARG A 77 8.26 -1.19 21.19
N PRO A 78 8.86 -1.87 22.19
CA PRO A 78 9.77 -1.19 23.09
C PRO A 78 10.84 -0.55 22.21
N LEU A 79 10.73 0.77 22.09
CA LEU A 79 11.75 1.56 21.42
C LEU A 79 13.06 1.21 22.11
N ALA A 80 14.06 0.80 21.33
CA ALA A 80 15.44 0.86 21.79
C ALA A 80 15.66 2.26 22.40
N PRO A 81 16.51 2.43 23.42
CA PRO A 81 16.56 3.60 24.26
C PRO A 81 16.40 4.88 23.47
N THR A 82 15.55 5.75 23.98
CA THR A 82 14.94 6.95 23.36
C THR A 82 15.87 8.04 22.86
N ASP A 83 17.16 7.79 22.72
CA ASP A 83 18.14 8.82 22.35
C ASP A 83 18.11 9.25 20.88
N ASN A 84 17.53 8.43 19.98
CA ASN A 84 17.55 8.73 18.54
C ASN A 84 16.29 9.42 18.00
N ILE A 85 15.14 9.36 18.70
CA ILE A 85 13.89 9.98 18.18
C ILE A 85 13.84 11.48 18.45
N LYS A 86 14.46 11.96 19.51
CA LYS A 86 14.57 13.40 19.78
C LYS A 86 15.42 14.12 18.75
N SER A 87 16.43 13.46 18.16
CA SER A 87 17.30 14.05 17.14
C SER A 87 16.62 14.25 15.79
N LEU A 88 15.68 13.40 15.40
CA LEU A 88 14.96 13.51 14.11
C LEU A 88 13.97 14.69 14.06
N ALA A 89 13.44 15.11 15.22
CA ALA A 89 12.51 16.24 15.30
C ALA A 89 13.21 17.62 15.20
N GLU A 90 14.51 17.67 15.43
CA GLU A 90 15.32 18.92 15.42
C GLU A 90 16.14 19.11 14.14
N GLU A 91 16.19 18.11 13.24
CA GLU A 91 16.94 18.25 11.99
C GLU A 91 16.30 19.30 11.08
N LYS A 92 17.14 20.21 10.57
CA LYS A 92 16.69 21.24 9.62
C LYS A 92 16.07 20.56 8.39
N LYS A 93 14.85 20.99 8.03
CA LYS A 93 14.18 20.63 6.76
C LYS A 93 14.52 21.67 5.70
N TYR A 94 14.54 21.24 4.43
CA TYR A 94 14.79 22.10 3.29
C TYR A 94 13.60 22.01 2.34
N SER A 95 13.06 23.16 1.94
CA SER A 95 12.04 23.24 0.91
C SER A 95 12.67 23.23 -0.49
N MET A 96 11.89 22.85 -1.52
CA MET A 96 12.35 22.98 -2.91
C MET A 96 12.64 24.42 -3.30
N ALA A 97 11.93 25.39 -2.71
CA ALA A 97 12.20 26.83 -2.89
C ALA A 97 13.59 27.22 -2.38
N GLU A 98 14.00 26.75 -1.19
CA GLU A 98 15.34 26.99 -0.65
C GLU A 98 16.42 26.36 -1.56
N LEU A 99 16.21 25.13 -2.02
CA LEU A 99 17.14 24.44 -2.93
C LEU A 99 17.28 25.18 -4.26
N ASN A 100 16.22 25.83 -4.74
CA ASN A 100 16.25 26.62 -5.97
C ASN A 100 17.09 27.91 -5.86
N GLN A 101 17.40 28.39 -4.66
CA GLN A 101 18.27 29.56 -4.45
C GLN A 101 19.77 29.20 -4.54
N LEU A 102 20.11 27.92 -4.46
CA LEU A 102 21.49 27.45 -4.49
C LEU A 102 22.01 27.33 -5.93
N ASN A 103 23.26 27.70 -6.15
CA ASN A 103 23.94 27.32 -7.38
C ASN A 103 24.28 25.82 -7.37
N ASN A 104 24.65 25.26 -8.53
CA ASN A 104 24.86 23.83 -8.67
C ASN A 104 25.93 23.28 -7.70
N LYS A 105 26.99 24.03 -7.43
CA LYS A 105 28.03 23.61 -6.46
C LYS A 105 27.49 23.58 -5.05
N GLN A 106 26.84 24.67 -4.62
CA GLN A 106 26.25 24.77 -3.28
C GLN A 106 25.19 23.68 -3.07
N LEU A 107 24.36 23.43 -4.08
CA LEU A 107 23.35 22.38 -4.03
C LEU A 107 23.97 20.98 -3.85
N THR A 108 24.94 20.62 -4.69
CA THR A 108 25.55 19.28 -4.62
C THR A 108 26.36 19.10 -3.33
N ASP A 109 27.04 20.16 -2.85
CA ASP A 109 27.72 20.13 -1.55
C ASP A 109 26.74 19.96 -0.38
N LEU A 110 25.54 20.54 -0.47
CA LEU A 110 24.48 20.34 0.53
C LEU A 110 23.94 18.90 0.47
N LEU A 111 23.56 18.40 -0.73
CA LEU A 111 22.94 17.08 -0.90
C LEU A 111 23.82 15.94 -0.38
N VAL A 112 25.14 16.06 -0.40
CA VAL A 112 26.04 15.05 0.15
C VAL A 112 26.15 15.07 1.68
N THR A 113 25.61 16.10 2.33
CA THR A 113 25.68 16.26 3.80
C THR A 113 24.35 16.01 4.51
N ILE A 114 23.26 16.13 3.80
CA ILE A 114 21.91 15.93 4.35
C ILE A 114 21.34 14.58 3.98
N LYS A 115 20.27 14.17 4.69
CA LYS A 115 19.50 12.99 4.35
C LYS A 115 18.32 13.38 3.46
N TRP A 116 17.96 12.52 2.50
CA TRP A 116 16.89 12.80 1.54
C TRP A 116 15.55 13.17 2.23
N TYR A 117 15.21 12.55 3.37
CA TYR A 117 13.98 12.86 4.13
C TYR A 117 13.97 14.24 4.80
N GLN A 118 15.12 14.96 4.79
CA GLN A 118 15.19 16.36 5.16
C GLN A 118 14.63 17.28 4.05
N ILE A 119 14.25 16.72 2.89
CA ILE A 119 13.60 17.42 1.79
C ILE A 119 12.18 16.85 1.62
N PRO A 120 11.19 17.26 2.44
CA PRO A 120 9.84 16.66 2.45
C PRO A 120 9.11 16.77 1.10
N GLU A 121 9.46 17.77 0.28
CA GLU A 121 8.81 18.04 -1.02
C GLU A 121 9.49 17.30 -2.19
N LEU A 122 10.52 16.50 -1.97
CA LEU A 122 11.38 15.93 -3.02
C LEU A 122 10.57 15.21 -4.11
N PHE A 123 9.54 14.46 -3.74
CA PHE A 123 8.67 13.70 -4.64
C PHE A 123 7.31 14.39 -4.91
N GLN A 124 7.15 15.66 -4.49
CA GLN A 124 5.90 16.40 -4.69
C GLN A 124 5.99 17.26 -5.94
N PHE A 125 4.96 17.23 -6.78
CA PHE A 125 4.87 18.12 -7.93
C PHE A 125 4.26 19.45 -7.53
N ASN A 126 5.07 20.52 -7.64
CA ASN A 126 4.66 21.90 -7.42
C ASN A 126 5.53 22.83 -8.30
N SER A 127 5.28 24.15 -8.25
CA SER A 127 6.03 25.14 -9.04
C SER A 127 7.54 25.12 -8.77
N ASP A 128 7.95 24.86 -7.51
CA ASP A 128 9.36 24.86 -7.14
C ASP A 128 10.05 23.56 -7.56
N SER A 129 9.39 22.40 -7.41
CA SER A 129 9.92 21.14 -7.92
C SER A 129 9.99 21.14 -9.45
N LEU A 130 8.99 21.70 -10.14
CA LEU A 130 9.03 21.88 -11.59
C LEU A 130 10.26 22.70 -12.01
N LYS A 131 10.47 23.88 -11.39
CA LYS A 131 11.64 24.72 -11.65
C LYS A 131 12.96 23.99 -11.36
N PHE A 132 13.01 23.21 -10.30
CA PHE A 132 14.20 22.45 -9.89
C PHE A 132 14.58 21.40 -10.92
N TYR A 133 13.61 20.57 -11.34
CA TYR A 133 13.85 19.41 -12.19
C TYR A 133 13.90 19.74 -13.69
N GLN A 134 13.38 20.89 -14.12
CA GLN A 134 13.55 21.36 -15.50
C GLN A 134 14.97 21.88 -15.82
N ASP A 135 15.79 22.15 -14.81
CA ASP A 135 17.16 22.65 -15.01
C ASP A 135 18.13 21.50 -15.34
N ASP A 136 18.37 21.28 -16.62
CA ASP A 136 19.29 20.27 -17.12
C ASP A 136 20.73 20.41 -16.56
N SER A 137 21.19 21.64 -16.32
CA SER A 137 22.52 21.90 -15.75
C SER A 137 22.60 21.39 -14.31
N ARG A 138 21.52 21.61 -13.55
CA ARG A 138 21.37 21.13 -12.18
C ARG A 138 21.33 19.61 -12.11
N MET A 139 20.50 19.00 -12.95
CA MET A 139 20.41 17.56 -13.04
C MET A 139 21.74 16.91 -13.41
N GLN A 140 22.46 17.49 -14.39
CA GLN A 140 23.79 17.01 -14.77
C GLN A 140 24.80 17.18 -13.65
N ALA A 141 24.72 18.27 -12.88
CA ALA A 141 25.59 18.48 -11.70
C ALA A 141 25.37 17.41 -10.62
N ILE A 142 24.09 17.01 -10.36
CA ILE A 142 23.78 15.94 -9.43
C ILE A 142 24.33 14.60 -9.91
N ILE A 143 24.17 14.27 -11.21
CA ILE A 143 24.72 13.05 -11.82
C ILE A 143 26.24 13.01 -11.74
N ASN A 144 26.92 14.13 -12.03
CA ASN A 144 28.37 14.22 -11.95
C ASN A 144 28.85 14.08 -10.50
N LYS A 145 28.13 14.69 -9.54
CA LYS A 145 28.44 14.55 -8.12
C LYS A 145 28.26 13.12 -7.65
N LEU A 146 27.22 12.42 -8.13
CA LEU A 146 27.04 11.00 -7.83
C LEU A 146 28.22 10.16 -8.32
N ALA A 147 28.74 10.42 -9.50
CA ALA A 147 29.93 9.72 -10.02
C ALA A 147 31.19 10.03 -9.18
N GLU A 148 31.38 11.28 -8.75
CA GLU A 148 32.47 11.69 -7.83
C GLU A 148 32.38 10.94 -6.51
N GLN A 149 31.20 10.94 -5.86
CA GLN A 149 30.99 10.23 -4.61
C GLN A 149 31.11 8.71 -4.75
N GLY A 150 30.73 8.18 -5.93
CA GLY A 150 30.92 6.77 -6.29
C GLY A 150 32.37 6.32 -6.28
N GLN A 151 33.33 7.20 -6.54
CA GLN A 151 34.75 6.91 -6.38
C GLN A 151 35.22 7.03 -4.92
N ALA A 152 34.62 7.94 -4.15
CA ALA A 152 35.14 8.42 -2.87
C ALA A 152 34.55 7.69 -1.65
N TYR A 153 33.43 6.98 -1.77
CA TYR A 153 32.80 6.36 -0.61
C TYR A 153 33.63 5.22 -0.02
N THR A 154 33.44 5.00 1.27
CA THR A 154 34.14 3.96 2.03
C THR A 154 33.11 3.00 2.67
N LYS A 155 33.59 1.97 3.36
CA LYS A 155 32.73 1.03 4.08
C LYS A 155 31.89 1.70 5.20
N ASP A 156 32.33 2.83 5.74
CA ASP A 156 31.72 3.51 6.89
C ASP A 156 31.10 4.89 6.55
N ASP A 157 31.23 5.35 5.28
CA ASP A 157 30.76 6.65 4.85
C ASP A 157 30.28 6.59 3.39
N SER A 158 28.97 6.70 3.19
CA SER A 158 28.31 6.66 1.89
C SER A 158 28.54 7.92 1.04
N LYS A 159 29.15 8.97 1.59
CA LYS A 159 29.41 10.25 0.90
C LYS A 159 28.14 10.89 0.30
N GLY A 160 26.99 10.67 0.91
CA GLY A 160 25.72 11.22 0.46
C GLY A 160 25.13 10.56 -0.81
N ILE A 161 25.64 9.41 -1.24
CA ILE A 161 25.12 8.67 -2.42
C ILE A 161 23.62 8.44 -2.31
N GLU A 162 23.12 8.07 -1.13
CA GLU A 162 21.69 7.83 -0.92
C GLU A 162 20.83 9.07 -1.28
N THR A 163 21.20 10.25 -0.77
CA THR A 163 20.46 11.49 -1.05
C THR A 163 20.53 11.90 -2.53
N LEU A 164 21.70 11.76 -3.16
CA LEU A 164 21.87 12.04 -4.59
C LEU A 164 21.00 11.11 -5.45
N VAL A 165 20.98 9.82 -5.11
CA VAL A 165 20.13 8.83 -5.78
C VAL A 165 18.65 9.17 -5.62
N GLU A 166 18.18 9.51 -4.40
CA GLU A 166 16.78 9.86 -4.18
C GLU A 166 16.37 11.14 -4.92
N ALA A 167 17.28 12.13 -5.05
CA ALA A 167 17.01 13.32 -5.87
C ALA A 167 16.85 12.99 -7.36
N LEU A 168 17.65 12.08 -7.90
CA LEU A 168 17.51 11.62 -9.30
C LEU A 168 16.24 10.77 -9.48
N ARG A 169 15.95 9.89 -8.53
CA ARG A 169 14.71 9.10 -8.55
C ARG A 169 13.48 9.97 -8.56
N ALA A 170 13.45 11.02 -7.72
CA ALA A 170 12.36 11.98 -7.68
C ALA A 170 12.17 12.69 -9.02
N ALA A 171 13.26 13.07 -9.69
CA ALA A 171 13.21 13.65 -11.04
C ALA A 171 12.54 12.70 -12.05
N PHE A 172 12.98 11.44 -12.10
CA PHE A 172 12.43 10.45 -13.02
C PHE A 172 10.99 10.05 -12.67
N TYR A 173 10.67 9.92 -11.37
CA TYR A 173 9.31 9.70 -10.89
C TYR A 173 8.35 10.82 -11.32
N LEU A 174 8.72 12.08 -11.09
CA LEU A 174 7.91 13.21 -11.50
C LEU A 174 7.83 13.34 -13.02
N GLY A 175 8.92 13.05 -13.74
CA GLY A 175 8.95 13.00 -15.21
C GLY A 175 8.02 11.96 -15.82
N PHE A 176 7.79 10.85 -15.09
CA PHE A 176 6.84 9.81 -15.51
C PHE A 176 5.37 10.23 -15.33
N TYR A 177 5.06 11.03 -14.31
CA TYR A 177 3.68 11.39 -13.97
C TYR A 177 3.25 12.75 -14.52
N HIS A 178 4.18 13.64 -14.92
CA HIS A 178 3.89 15.03 -15.29
C HIS A 178 4.50 15.39 -16.64
N ASP A 179 3.64 15.75 -17.59
CA ASP A 179 4.05 16.05 -18.99
C ASP A 179 5.07 17.20 -19.06
N GLU A 180 5.02 18.15 -18.13
CA GLU A 180 5.96 19.28 -18.04
C GLU A 180 7.40 18.82 -17.77
N LEU A 181 7.59 17.62 -17.24
CA LEU A 181 8.88 17.00 -16.97
C LEU A 181 9.15 15.76 -17.83
N SER A 182 8.33 15.51 -18.86
CA SER A 182 8.40 14.30 -19.70
C SER A 182 9.77 14.03 -20.34
N LYS A 183 10.59 15.05 -20.55
CA LYS A 183 11.98 14.92 -20.99
C LYS A 183 12.81 14.02 -20.06
N LEU A 184 12.55 14.10 -18.76
CA LEU A 184 13.24 13.27 -17.75
C LEU A 184 12.85 11.79 -17.83
N ASN A 185 11.73 11.47 -18.50
CA ASN A 185 11.29 10.09 -18.73
C ASN A 185 11.84 9.49 -20.04
N GLU A 186 12.68 10.22 -20.78
CA GLU A 186 13.32 9.68 -21.98
C GLU A 186 14.49 8.76 -21.64
N ARG A 187 14.58 7.61 -22.29
CA ARG A 187 15.68 6.66 -22.10
C ARG A 187 17.06 7.33 -22.25
N SER A 188 17.20 8.20 -23.23
CA SER A 188 18.44 8.97 -23.46
C SER A 188 18.83 9.86 -22.27
N TYR A 189 17.85 10.29 -21.48
CA TYR A 189 18.09 11.04 -20.25
C TYR A 189 18.49 10.12 -19.10
N HIS A 190 17.81 9.01 -18.95
CA HIS A 190 18.11 7.97 -17.95
C HIS A 190 19.53 7.42 -18.13
N ASP A 191 19.97 7.18 -19.35
CA ASP A 191 21.31 6.65 -19.70
C ASP A 191 22.46 7.53 -19.21
N LYS A 192 22.22 8.82 -18.93
CA LYS A 192 23.22 9.71 -18.31
C LYS A 192 23.67 9.25 -16.94
N CYS A 193 22.89 8.41 -16.24
CA CYS A 193 23.24 7.86 -14.94
C CYS A 193 24.19 6.63 -15.04
N LEU A 194 24.29 5.97 -16.19
CA LEU A 194 25.11 4.75 -16.35
C LEU A 194 26.59 4.93 -15.94
N PRO A 195 27.29 6.03 -16.32
CA PRO A 195 28.67 6.24 -15.87
C PRO A 195 28.80 6.32 -14.34
N ALA A 196 27.85 6.98 -13.67
CA ALA A 196 27.84 7.09 -12.21
C ALA A 196 27.60 5.72 -11.55
N LEU A 197 26.62 4.94 -12.04
CA LEU A 197 26.37 3.57 -11.60
C LEU A 197 27.62 2.70 -11.72
N LYS A 198 28.28 2.72 -12.88
CA LYS A 198 29.53 1.95 -13.07
C LYS A 198 30.67 2.40 -12.15
N THR A 199 30.74 3.69 -11.86
CA THR A 199 31.74 4.22 -10.93
C THR A 199 31.49 3.72 -9.50
N ILE A 200 30.23 3.72 -9.06
CA ILE A 200 29.83 3.15 -7.75
C ILE A 200 30.22 1.70 -7.67
N ALA A 201 29.89 0.89 -8.71
CA ALA A 201 30.13 -0.55 -8.71
C ALA A 201 31.62 -0.93 -8.80
N LYS A 202 32.46 -0.08 -9.40
CA LYS A 202 33.92 -0.29 -9.50
C LYS A 202 34.66 0.02 -8.19
N ASN A 203 34.03 0.67 -7.22
CA ASN A 203 34.66 0.95 -5.94
C ASN A 203 34.89 -0.37 -5.15
N PRO A 204 36.06 -0.61 -4.55
CA PRO A 204 36.35 -1.81 -3.79
C PRO A 204 35.41 -2.06 -2.58
N ASN A 205 34.68 -1.04 -2.17
CA ASN A 205 33.68 -1.12 -1.10
C ASN A 205 32.27 -1.53 -1.62
N PHE A 206 32.07 -1.76 -2.92
CA PHE A 206 30.83 -2.27 -3.48
C PHE A 206 30.68 -3.76 -3.17
N LYS A 207 30.30 -4.03 -1.94
CA LYS A 207 30.08 -5.36 -1.39
C LYS A 207 29.16 -5.30 -0.17
N LEU A 208 28.44 -6.38 0.10
CA LEU A 208 27.65 -6.51 1.33
C LEU A 208 28.58 -6.56 2.56
N GLY A 209 28.27 -5.76 3.56
CA GLY A 209 29.10 -5.66 4.77
C GLY A 209 28.45 -4.77 5.81
N THR A 210 28.95 -3.55 5.97
CA THR A 210 28.41 -2.54 6.90
C THR A 210 27.04 -2.05 6.44
N SER A 211 26.29 -1.40 7.34
CA SER A 211 25.02 -0.76 6.99
C SER A 211 25.17 0.25 5.85
N GLU A 212 26.25 1.04 5.83
CA GLU A 212 26.50 2.02 4.77
C GLU A 212 26.76 1.33 3.40
N GLN A 213 27.53 0.25 3.37
CA GLN A 213 27.75 -0.53 2.16
C GLN A 213 26.41 -1.13 1.63
N ASN A 214 25.58 -1.68 2.52
CA ASN A 214 24.29 -2.27 2.14
C ASN A 214 23.32 -1.20 1.59
N LYS A 215 23.30 0.01 2.18
CA LYS A 215 22.51 1.14 1.67
C LYS A 215 22.96 1.61 0.29
N ILE A 216 24.28 1.61 0.01
CA ILE A 216 24.80 1.96 -1.30
C ILE A 216 24.33 0.95 -2.35
N ILE A 217 24.37 -0.34 -2.03
CA ILE A 217 23.88 -1.38 -2.94
C ILE A 217 22.36 -1.24 -3.17
N ALA A 218 21.59 -0.98 -2.11
CA ALA A 218 20.17 -0.68 -2.25
C ALA A 218 19.91 0.54 -3.14
N SER A 219 20.67 1.63 -2.93
CA SER A 219 20.59 2.85 -3.74
C SER A 219 20.96 2.59 -5.22
N TYR A 220 21.93 1.73 -5.45
CA TYR A 220 22.31 1.29 -6.79
C TYR A 220 21.14 0.58 -7.50
N GLY A 221 20.49 -0.38 -6.84
CA GLY A 221 19.31 -1.06 -7.36
C GLY A 221 18.14 -0.11 -7.61
N LYS A 222 17.86 0.79 -6.66
CA LYS A 222 16.83 1.82 -6.79
C LYS A 222 17.08 2.73 -8.00
N LEU A 223 18.31 3.16 -8.22
CA LEU A 223 18.63 4.03 -9.35
C LEU A 223 18.51 3.29 -10.68
N ILE A 224 18.94 2.05 -10.76
CA ILE A 224 18.73 1.20 -11.96
C ILE A 224 17.26 1.18 -12.33
N GLY A 225 16.37 0.87 -11.38
CA GLY A 225 14.94 0.75 -11.67
C GLY A 225 14.24 2.06 -12.03
N ASN A 226 14.79 3.22 -11.69
CA ASN A 226 14.20 4.53 -12.03
C ASN A 226 14.92 5.24 -13.18
N ALA A 227 16.14 4.82 -13.50
CA ALA A 227 16.92 5.36 -14.59
C ALA A 227 17.13 4.29 -15.67
N SER A 228 18.27 3.60 -15.61
CA SER A 228 18.69 2.74 -16.69
C SER A 228 19.72 1.71 -16.22
N ALA A 229 19.76 0.55 -16.87
CA ALA A 229 20.83 -0.43 -16.75
C ALA A 229 21.43 -0.78 -18.11
N ASP A 230 22.60 -1.38 -18.09
CA ASP A 230 23.20 -2.13 -19.18
C ASP A 230 23.75 -3.47 -18.66
N VAL A 231 24.24 -4.31 -19.56
CA VAL A 231 24.75 -5.63 -19.18
C VAL A 231 25.84 -5.53 -18.11
N GLU A 232 26.76 -4.55 -18.20
CA GLU A 232 27.85 -4.39 -17.23
C GLU A 232 27.30 -4.09 -15.81
N THR A 233 26.30 -3.21 -15.69
CA THR A 233 25.70 -2.86 -14.41
C THR A 233 24.99 -4.06 -13.78
N VAL A 234 24.33 -4.91 -14.56
CA VAL A 234 23.68 -6.13 -14.09
C VAL A 234 24.72 -7.19 -13.67
N LEU A 235 25.84 -7.30 -14.37
CA LEU A 235 26.90 -8.23 -13.98
C LEU A 235 27.49 -7.89 -12.60
N TYR A 236 27.68 -6.60 -12.27
CA TYR A 236 28.08 -6.20 -10.91
C TYR A 236 27.04 -6.60 -9.85
N ALA A 237 25.76 -6.45 -10.16
CA ALA A 237 24.70 -6.91 -9.25
C ALA A 237 24.72 -8.44 -9.06
N GLY A 238 25.07 -9.20 -10.10
CA GLY A 238 25.27 -10.65 -10.02
C GLY A 238 26.35 -11.06 -9.03
N GLU A 239 27.49 -10.34 -9.01
CA GLU A 239 28.56 -10.59 -8.03
C GLU A 239 28.10 -10.32 -6.58
N ILE A 240 27.33 -9.25 -6.37
CA ILE A 240 26.74 -8.95 -5.04
C ILE A 240 25.78 -10.07 -4.62
N PHE A 241 24.93 -10.54 -5.53
CA PHE A 241 24.00 -11.62 -5.22
C PHE A 241 24.72 -12.93 -4.96
N LYS A 242 25.78 -13.21 -5.69
CA LYS A 242 26.65 -14.34 -5.42
C LYS A 242 27.26 -14.28 -4.01
N GLN A 243 27.79 -13.09 -3.61
CA GLN A 243 28.28 -12.88 -2.26
C GLN A 243 27.20 -13.17 -1.20
N TYR A 244 25.97 -12.75 -1.44
CA TYR A 244 24.83 -13.02 -0.53
C TYR A 244 24.59 -14.53 -0.39
N ASN A 245 24.47 -15.23 -1.50
CA ASN A 245 24.20 -16.66 -1.54
C ASN A 245 25.33 -17.51 -0.93
N ASP A 246 26.58 -17.08 -1.12
CA ASP A 246 27.75 -17.78 -0.55
C ASP A 246 27.88 -17.57 0.97
N ASN A 247 27.19 -16.58 1.53
CA ASN A 247 27.21 -16.25 2.96
C ASN A 247 25.82 -16.34 3.62
N LEU A 248 24.90 -17.11 3.08
CA LEU A 248 23.51 -17.21 3.54
C LEU A 248 23.38 -17.42 5.04
N ALA A 249 24.20 -18.29 5.64
CA ALA A 249 24.13 -18.61 7.08
C ALA A 249 24.25 -17.35 7.98
N THR A 250 24.95 -16.32 7.51
CA THR A 250 25.17 -15.08 8.26
C THR A 250 24.37 -13.88 7.71
N PHE A 251 23.92 -13.95 6.45
CA PHE A 251 23.28 -12.83 5.78
C PHE A 251 21.76 -12.92 5.76
N ILE A 252 21.20 -14.12 5.77
CA ILE A 252 19.77 -14.38 5.54
C ILE A 252 18.86 -13.71 6.57
N GLU A 253 19.33 -13.51 7.78
CA GLU A 253 18.61 -12.88 8.88
C GLU A 253 18.91 -11.35 9.01
N ASP A 254 19.86 -10.84 8.21
CA ASP A 254 20.21 -9.41 8.21
C ASP A 254 19.31 -8.65 7.25
N ARG A 255 18.37 -7.90 7.82
CA ARG A 255 17.39 -7.14 7.06
C ARG A 255 18.02 -6.17 6.06
N THR A 256 19.10 -5.48 6.44
CA THR A 256 19.73 -4.47 5.56
C THR A 256 20.36 -5.10 4.32
N LYS A 257 20.92 -6.31 4.47
CA LYS A 257 21.43 -7.07 3.33
C LYS A 257 20.29 -7.63 2.47
N GLY A 258 19.20 -8.08 3.11
CA GLY A 258 18.00 -8.53 2.40
C GLY A 258 17.39 -7.40 1.56
N ASP A 259 17.28 -6.20 2.12
CA ASP A 259 16.78 -5.01 1.41
C ASP A 259 17.68 -4.65 0.22
N ALA A 260 19.00 -4.75 0.36
CA ALA A 260 19.94 -4.51 -0.74
C ALA A 260 19.72 -5.50 -1.89
N ILE A 261 19.58 -6.79 -1.61
CA ILE A 261 19.30 -7.82 -2.61
C ILE A 261 17.94 -7.62 -3.27
N TYR A 262 16.94 -7.26 -2.49
CA TYR A 262 15.61 -6.94 -3.01
C TYR A 262 15.63 -5.80 -4.00
N GLU A 263 16.28 -4.67 -3.66
CA GLU A 263 16.34 -3.51 -4.54
C GLU A 263 17.13 -3.80 -5.84
N LEU A 264 18.13 -4.68 -5.79
CA LEU A 264 18.81 -5.15 -7.01
C LEU A 264 17.87 -5.95 -7.90
N MET A 265 17.14 -6.93 -7.38
CA MET A 265 16.19 -7.73 -8.15
C MET A 265 15.10 -6.85 -8.76
N LYS A 266 14.51 -5.99 -7.92
CA LYS A 266 13.42 -5.09 -8.30
C LYS A 266 13.85 -4.10 -9.38
N GLY A 267 14.98 -3.42 -9.17
CA GLY A 267 15.44 -2.41 -10.10
C GLY A 267 15.82 -2.98 -11.47
N ILE A 268 16.53 -4.11 -11.46
CA ILE A 268 16.95 -4.78 -12.72
C ILE A 268 15.72 -5.32 -13.47
N ASP A 269 14.81 -6.00 -12.79
CA ASP A 269 13.59 -6.49 -13.45
C ASP A 269 12.78 -5.33 -14.02
N PHE A 270 12.60 -4.24 -13.27
CA PHE A 270 11.82 -3.09 -13.71
C PHE A 270 12.41 -2.44 -14.96
N ASP A 271 13.72 -2.19 -15.00
CA ASP A 271 14.38 -1.62 -16.19
C ASP A 271 14.27 -2.55 -17.41
N ILE A 272 14.51 -3.86 -17.22
CA ILE A 272 14.40 -4.85 -18.30
C ILE A 272 12.98 -4.93 -18.87
N GLN A 273 11.95 -4.99 -17.99
CA GLN A 273 10.55 -5.06 -18.44
C GLN A 273 10.14 -3.75 -19.14
N THR A 274 10.62 -2.60 -18.65
CA THR A 274 10.39 -1.30 -19.29
C THR A 274 11.03 -1.23 -20.66
N ASP A 275 12.28 -1.71 -20.81
CA ASP A 275 12.97 -1.78 -22.11
C ASP A 275 12.21 -2.68 -23.10
N MET A 276 11.84 -3.88 -22.68
CA MET A 276 11.06 -4.80 -23.54
C MET A 276 9.71 -4.20 -23.94
N TYR A 277 9.00 -3.59 -22.99
CA TYR A 277 7.71 -2.97 -23.24
C TYR A 277 7.81 -1.79 -24.21
N THR A 278 8.75 -0.88 -23.99
CA THR A 278 8.91 0.33 -24.80
C THR A 278 9.45 0.04 -26.21
N THR A 279 10.29 -0.99 -26.34
CA THR A 279 10.87 -1.39 -27.62
C THR A 279 10.03 -2.42 -28.39
N GLY A 280 9.10 -3.09 -27.71
CA GLY A 280 8.29 -4.19 -28.25
C GLY A 280 9.12 -5.43 -28.59
N LYS A 281 10.31 -5.57 -28.03
CA LYS A 281 11.18 -6.71 -28.28
C LYS A 281 10.78 -7.92 -27.45
N GLU A 282 10.86 -9.09 -28.10
CA GLU A 282 10.80 -10.36 -27.37
C GLU A 282 12.08 -10.57 -26.54
N PRO A 283 12.02 -11.34 -25.45
CA PRO A 283 13.20 -11.59 -24.60
C PRO A 283 14.47 -11.95 -25.37
N LYS A 284 14.35 -12.83 -26.37
CA LYS A 284 15.46 -13.30 -27.22
C LYS A 284 16.12 -12.22 -28.09
N ASP A 285 15.43 -11.11 -28.34
CA ASP A 285 15.84 -10.02 -29.23
C ASP A 285 16.39 -8.81 -28.43
N THR A 286 16.47 -8.95 -27.10
CA THR A 286 17.01 -7.92 -26.21
C THR A 286 18.53 -8.07 -26.02
N MET A 287 19.18 -6.99 -25.57
CA MET A 287 20.59 -7.06 -25.16
C MET A 287 20.81 -7.93 -23.92
N TRP A 288 19.75 -8.21 -23.17
CA TRP A 288 19.79 -8.99 -21.91
C TRP A 288 19.95 -10.48 -22.16
N PHE A 289 19.37 -10.97 -23.25
CA PHE A 289 19.33 -12.40 -23.54
C PHE A 289 20.74 -13.01 -23.62
N ARG A 290 21.00 -14.02 -22.77
CA ARG A 290 22.27 -14.74 -22.60
C ARG A 290 23.43 -13.94 -22.00
N ASN A 291 23.25 -12.63 -21.76
CA ASN A 291 24.32 -11.76 -21.31
C ASN A 291 24.29 -11.47 -19.81
N ILE A 292 23.21 -11.87 -19.11
CA ILE A 292 23.03 -11.65 -17.66
C ILE A 292 22.82 -12.97 -16.89
N ASP A 293 23.30 -14.08 -17.43
CA ASP A 293 23.13 -15.40 -16.83
C ASP A 293 23.72 -15.50 -15.43
N ASN A 294 24.81 -14.80 -15.12
CA ASN A 294 25.37 -14.77 -13.77
C ASN A 294 24.37 -14.26 -12.75
N PHE A 295 23.67 -13.17 -13.03
CA PHE A 295 22.64 -12.62 -12.16
C PHE A 295 21.44 -13.58 -12.05
N ILE A 296 20.92 -14.06 -13.18
CA ILE A 296 19.76 -14.96 -13.21
C ILE A 296 20.04 -16.26 -12.44
N ASN A 297 21.25 -16.82 -12.57
CA ASN A 297 21.62 -18.04 -11.87
C ASN A 297 21.66 -17.84 -10.36
N GLU A 298 22.09 -16.69 -9.86
CA GLU A 298 22.09 -16.42 -8.42
C GLU A 298 20.66 -16.16 -7.90
N VAL A 299 19.79 -15.50 -8.68
CA VAL A 299 18.35 -15.39 -8.37
C VAL A 299 17.71 -16.79 -8.30
N ASN A 300 17.99 -17.65 -9.27
CA ASN A 300 17.48 -19.03 -9.32
C ASN A 300 17.97 -19.87 -8.13
N ARG A 301 19.26 -19.75 -7.77
CA ARG A 301 19.82 -20.42 -6.59
C ARG A 301 19.11 -20.00 -5.31
N PHE A 302 18.85 -18.73 -5.16
CA PHE A 302 18.17 -18.18 -3.99
C PHE A 302 16.68 -18.58 -3.96
N ALA A 303 15.99 -18.59 -5.08
CA ALA A 303 14.58 -19.00 -5.19
C ALA A 303 14.35 -20.45 -4.69
N LEU A 304 15.37 -21.30 -4.77
CA LEU A 304 15.32 -22.72 -4.38
C LEU A 304 16.01 -22.99 -3.04
N LEU A 305 16.11 -22.01 -2.16
CA LEU A 305 16.79 -22.16 -0.86
C LEU A 305 16.15 -23.24 0.03
N GLY A 306 14.83 -23.42 -0.04
CA GLY A 306 14.09 -24.49 0.64
C GLY A 306 13.79 -24.21 2.13
N THR A 307 14.58 -23.38 2.81
CA THR A 307 14.36 -23.04 4.23
C THR A 307 13.76 -21.66 4.37
N VAL A 308 12.55 -21.59 4.94
CA VAL A 308 11.79 -20.35 5.16
C VAL A 308 11.68 -20.06 6.65
N THR A 309 11.92 -18.80 7.03
CA THR A 309 11.69 -18.23 8.36
C THR A 309 10.83 -16.98 8.26
N ASN A 310 10.29 -16.49 9.37
CA ASN A 310 9.51 -15.23 9.39
C ASN A 310 10.33 -14.02 8.92
N LYS A 311 11.67 -14.10 8.93
CA LYS A 311 12.52 -12.98 8.52
C LYS A 311 12.92 -13.03 7.05
N ASN A 312 12.97 -14.21 6.43
CA ASN A 312 13.45 -14.36 5.07
C ASN A 312 12.37 -14.72 4.05
N GLY A 313 11.19 -15.18 4.49
CA GLY A 313 10.10 -15.64 3.60
C GLY A 313 9.73 -14.62 2.54
N TRP A 314 9.62 -13.36 2.91
CA TRP A 314 9.33 -12.26 1.99
C TRP A 314 10.38 -12.13 0.87
N LEU A 315 11.68 -12.30 1.19
CA LEU A 315 12.74 -12.18 0.21
C LEU A 315 12.79 -13.41 -0.71
N ILE A 316 12.50 -14.62 -0.17
CA ILE A 316 12.38 -15.84 -0.99
C ILE A 316 11.21 -15.73 -1.96
N ASN A 317 10.06 -15.19 -1.54
CA ASN A 317 8.95 -14.89 -2.43
C ASN A 317 9.38 -14.03 -3.62
N ASN A 318 10.18 -12.99 -3.35
CA ASN A 318 10.77 -12.16 -4.38
C ASN A 318 11.75 -12.94 -5.27
N GLY A 319 12.60 -13.77 -4.69
CA GLY A 319 13.50 -14.65 -5.46
C GLY A 319 12.73 -15.52 -6.46
N ILE A 320 11.64 -16.16 -6.04
CA ILE A 320 10.78 -16.98 -6.90
C ILE A 320 10.11 -16.12 -7.99
N TYR A 321 9.58 -14.96 -7.61
CA TYR A 321 8.93 -14.04 -8.53
C TYR A 321 9.88 -13.57 -9.63
N TYR A 322 11.08 -13.10 -9.28
CA TYR A 322 12.06 -12.63 -10.27
C TYR A 322 12.69 -13.77 -11.07
N ALA A 323 12.87 -14.96 -10.47
CA ALA A 323 13.29 -16.14 -11.23
C ALA A 323 12.29 -16.49 -12.34
N GLY A 324 10.99 -16.40 -12.06
CA GLY A 324 9.93 -16.61 -13.05
C GLY A 324 9.97 -15.60 -14.20
N ARG A 325 10.16 -14.32 -13.88
CA ARG A 325 10.15 -13.23 -14.87
C ARG A 325 11.41 -13.17 -15.71
N LEU A 326 12.57 -13.23 -15.08
CA LEU A 326 13.87 -13.09 -15.72
C LEU A 326 14.34 -14.36 -16.42
N GLY A 327 13.78 -15.51 -16.07
CA GLY A 327 14.22 -16.80 -16.58
C GLY A 327 14.16 -16.96 -18.10
N LYS A 328 13.28 -16.22 -18.77
CA LYS A 328 13.17 -16.20 -20.24
C LYS A 328 14.39 -15.58 -20.93
N LEU A 329 15.19 -14.79 -20.21
CA LEU A 329 16.39 -14.12 -20.71
C LEU A 329 17.64 -15.00 -20.58
N HIS A 330 17.57 -16.11 -19.85
CA HIS A 330 18.69 -17.04 -19.67
C HIS A 330 19.07 -17.73 -20.97
N SER A 331 20.36 -18.08 -21.11
CA SER A 331 20.88 -18.85 -22.25
C SER A 331 20.18 -20.20 -22.46
N THR A 332 19.61 -20.77 -21.39
CA THR A 332 18.69 -21.91 -21.42
C THR A 332 17.27 -21.42 -21.10
N PRO A 333 16.42 -21.10 -22.09
CA PRO A 333 15.12 -20.45 -21.87
C PRO A 333 14.13 -21.23 -20.98
N THR A 334 14.27 -22.56 -20.93
CA THR A 334 13.44 -23.42 -20.05
C THR A 334 13.87 -23.37 -18.58
N LYS A 335 15.01 -22.74 -18.27
CA LYS A 335 15.57 -22.70 -16.92
C LYS A 335 14.64 -22.05 -15.91
N GLY A 336 14.04 -20.92 -16.24
CA GLY A 336 13.12 -20.23 -15.37
C GLY A 336 11.85 -21.04 -15.07
N GLN A 337 11.28 -21.70 -16.09
CA GLN A 337 10.14 -22.61 -15.92
C GLN A 337 10.47 -23.77 -14.99
N GLN A 338 11.67 -24.35 -15.14
CA GLN A 338 12.16 -25.41 -14.25
C GLN A 338 12.28 -24.92 -12.80
N VAL A 339 12.86 -23.74 -12.58
CA VAL A 339 13.04 -23.17 -11.24
C VAL A 339 11.72 -22.95 -10.52
N VAL A 340 10.72 -22.35 -11.17
CA VAL A 340 9.41 -22.13 -10.54
C VAL A 340 8.65 -23.45 -10.34
N THR A 341 8.84 -24.45 -11.20
CA THR A 341 8.30 -25.80 -11.01
C THR A 341 8.93 -26.49 -9.79
N ASP A 342 10.24 -26.39 -9.66
CA ASP A 342 10.97 -26.93 -8.51
C ASP A 342 10.58 -26.20 -7.21
N ALA A 343 10.35 -24.87 -7.24
CA ALA A 343 9.85 -24.13 -6.10
C ALA A 343 8.48 -24.65 -5.62
N MET A 344 7.54 -24.92 -6.52
CA MET A 344 6.26 -25.56 -6.15
C MET A 344 6.46 -26.93 -5.46
N ARG A 345 7.52 -27.65 -5.79
CA ARG A 345 7.80 -28.97 -5.23
C ARG A 345 8.46 -28.93 -3.86
N ILE A 346 9.37 -27.97 -3.64
CA ILE A 346 10.18 -27.91 -2.41
C ILE A 346 9.50 -27.15 -1.29
N TYR A 347 8.64 -26.19 -1.60
CA TYR A 347 7.93 -25.43 -0.59
C TYR A 347 6.57 -26.07 -0.22
N PRO A 348 6.07 -25.80 1.01
CA PRO A 348 4.84 -26.41 1.49
C PRO A 348 3.64 -26.11 0.56
N TYR A 349 2.85 -27.15 0.26
CA TYR A 349 1.64 -27.03 -0.54
C TYR A 349 0.66 -26.03 0.05
N LEU A 350 0.16 -25.11 -0.79
CA LEU A 350 -0.66 -23.98 -0.40
C LEU A 350 0.01 -23.04 0.64
N GLY A 351 1.33 -23.03 0.71
CA GLY A 351 2.13 -22.01 1.40
C GLY A 351 2.40 -20.81 0.49
N GLU A 352 2.92 -19.71 1.05
CA GLU A 352 3.18 -18.48 0.27
C GLU A 352 4.06 -18.75 -0.96
N GLN A 353 5.21 -19.39 -0.78
CA GLN A 353 6.17 -19.67 -1.85
C GLN A 353 5.55 -20.57 -2.93
N TYR A 354 4.67 -21.49 -2.54
CA TYR A 354 3.93 -22.34 -3.47
C TYR A 354 3.00 -21.51 -4.35
N PHE A 355 2.23 -20.58 -3.75
CA PHE A 355 1.35 -19.68 -4.50
C PHE A 355 2.14 -18.79 -5.45
N VAL A 356 3.23 -18.18 -4.99
CA VAL A 356 4.10 -17.34 -5.84
C VAL A 356 4.61 -18.14 -7.04
N ALA A 357 5.08 -19.37 -6.83
CA ALA A 357 5.56 -20.22 -7.91
C ALA A 357 4.44 -20.59 -8.90
N ALA A 358 3.24 -20.93 -8.42
CA ALA A 358 2.08 -21.22 -9.25
C ALA A 358 1.65 -20.01 -10.09
N GLU A 359 1.67 -18.81 -9.51
CA GLU A 359 1.41 -17.56 -10.22
C GLU A 359 2.45 -17.31 -11.32
N GLN A 360 3.74 -17.55 -11.03
CA GLN A 360 4.79 -17.39 -12.05
C GLN A 360 4.64 -18.37 -13.21
N ILE A 361 4.25 -19.62 -12.93
CA ILE A 361 3.97 -20.60 -14.00
C ILE A 361 2.79 -20.10 -14.84
N THR A 362 1.72 -19.65 -14.22
CA THR A 362 0.52 -19.17 -14.91
C THR A 362 0.82 -17.94 -15.76
N THR A 363 1.48 -16.95 -15.19
CA THR A 363 1.72 -15.64 -15.82
C THR A 363 2.80 -15.71 -16.90
N ASN A 364 3.91 -16.40 -16.64
CA ASN A 364 5.09 -16.37 -17.49
C ASN A 364 5.23 -17.57 -18.41
N TYR A 365 4.58 -18.71 -18.10
CA TYR A 365 4.75 -19.98 -18.84
C TYR A 365 3.42 -20.59 -19.29
N GLY A 366 2.37 -19.77 -19.43
CA GLY A 366 1.07 -20.19 -19.97
C GLY A 366 0.35 -21.24 -19.13
N GLY A 367 0.64 -21.31 -17.84
CA GLY A 367 0.01 -22.28 -16.93
C GLY A 367 0.52 -23.71 -17.08
N ILE A 368 1.65 -23.92 -17.74
CA ILE A 368 2.26 -25.24 -17.92
C ILE A 368 3.58 -25.30 -17.14
N ASP A 369 3.74 -26.30 -16.29
CA ASP A 369 4.99 -26.54 -15.57
C ASP A 369 6.08 -27.16 -16.46
N ALA A 370 7.30 -27.26 -15.97
CA ALA A 370 8.42 -27.81 -16.72
C ALA A 370 8.27 -29.31 -17.08
N ASN A 371 7.30 -30.02 -16.48
CA ASN A 371 6.97 -31.42 -16.77
C ASN A 371 5.79 -31.55 -17.74
N GLY A 372 5.29 -30.42 -18.26
CA GLY A 372 4.15 -30.41 -19.17
C GLY A 372 2.77 -30.52 -18.46
N LYS A 373 2.72 -30.41 -17.11
CA LYS A 373 1.50 -30.48 -16.33
C LYS A 373 0.86 -29.09 -16.24
N THR A 374 -0.46 -29.04 -16.43
CA THR A 374 -1.25 -27.82 -16.23
C THR A 374 -1.30 -27.43 -14.74
N VAL A 375 -1.00 -26.17 -14.46
CA VAL A 375 -1.15 -25.52 -13.15
C VAL A 375 -2.39 -24.64 -13.21
N ASN A 376 -3.45 -25.06 -12.55
CA ASN A 376 -4.71 -24.31 -12.49
C ASN A 376 -4.72 -23.44 -11.21
N LEU A 377 -4.41 -22.16 -11.37
CA LEU A 377 -4.29 -21.23 -10.26
C LEU A 377 -5.63 -21.01 -9.54
N ASP A 378 -6.76 -21.00 -10.28
CA ASP A 378 -8.08 -20.80 -9.67
C ASP A 378 -8.47 -22.00 -8.80
N GLN A 379 -8.17 -23.23 -9.26
CA GLN A 379 -8.37 -24.42 -8.45
C GLN A 379 -7.49 -24.38 -7.18
N ILE A 380 -6.21 -23.96 -7.30
CA ILE A 380 -5.28 -23.82 -6.18
C ILE A 380 -5.82 -22.76 -5.18
N ARG A 381 -6.37 -21.66 -5.67
CA ARG A 381 -7.01 -20.64 -4.83
C ARG A 381 -8.20 -21.19 -4.06
N GLU A 382 -9.09 -21.94 -4.73
CA GLU A 382 -10.25 -22.55 -4.06
C GLU A 382 -9.84 -23.60 -3.01
N GLU A 383 -8.79 -24.37 -3.27
CA GLU A 383 -8.24 -25.30 -2.28
C GLU A 383 -7.60 -24.54 -1.10
N GLY A 384 -6.92 -23.42 -1.37
CA GLY A 384 -6.42 -22.51 -0.35
C GLY A 384 -7.51 -21.91 0.52
N LYS A 385 -8.61 -21.43 -0.08
CA LYS A 385 -9.78 -20.94 0.67
C LYS A 385 -10.35 -22.01 1.58
N LYS A 386 -10.48 -23.26 1.13
CA LYS A 386 -10.93 -24.37 1.97
C LYS A 386 -9.97 -24.68 3.11
N LYS A 387 -8.66 -24.54 2.89
CA LYS A 387 -7.64 -24.79 3.92
C LYS A 387 -7.65 -23.69 5.00
N TYR A 388 -7.66 -22.43 4.61
CA TYR A 388 -7.51 -21.30 5.53
C TYR A 388 -8.84 -20.80 6.11
N LEU A 389 -9.96 -21.08 5.46
CA LEU A 389 -11.30 -20.63 5.83
C LEU A 389 -12.30 -21.79 5.81
N PRO A 390 -12.07 -22.85 6.61
CA PRO A 390 -12.88 -24.07 6.54
C PRO A 390 -14.28 -23.93 7.11
N LYS A 391 -14.57 -22.88 7.89
CA LYS A 391 -15.86 -22.68 8.57
C LYS A 391 -16.71 -21.67 7.82
N THR A 392 -18.00 -21.96 7.70
CA THR A 392 -18.99 -21.02 7.12
C THR A 392 -20.20 -20.96 8.03
N TYR A 393 -20.64 -19.75 8.34
CA TYR A 393 -21.84 -19.45 9.14
C TYR A 393 -22.72 -18.50 8.34
N THR A 394 -24.04 -18.71 8.41
CA THR A 394 -25.01 -17.93 7.63
C THR A 394 -26.10 -17.42 8.54
N PHE A 395 -26.45 -16.15 8.41
CA PHE A 395 -27.46 -15.46 9.18
C PHE A 395 -28.39 -14.64 8.27
N ASP A 396 -29.54 -14.21 8.81
CA ASP A 396 -30.52 -13.35 8.12
C ASP A 396 -30.93 -13.96 6.75
N ASP A 397 -31.30 -15.24 6.71
CA ASP A 397 -31.70 -15.96 5.49
C ASP A 397 -30.67 -15.90 4.35
N GLY A 398 -29.39 -15.82 4.69
CA GLY A 398 -28.29 -15.76 3.72
C GLY A 398 -27.77 -14.37 3.42
N ALA A 399 -28.35 -13.31 3.99
CA ALA A 399 -27.88 -11.95 3.74
C ALA A 399 -26.55 -11.63 4.44
N ILE A 400 -26.17 -12.42 5.45
CA ILE A 400 -24.90 -12.27 6.17
C ILE A 400 -24.19 -13.63 6.19
N VAL A 401 -22.99 -13.70 5.66
CA VAL A 401 -22.16 -14.91 5.60
C VAL A 401 -20.81 -14.66 6.25
N PHE A 402 -20.39 -15.51 7.17
CA PHE A 402 -19.06 -15.54 7.70
C PHE A 402 -18.28 -16.73 7.12
N LYS A 403 -17.06 -16.47 6.64
CA LYS A 403 -16.07 -17.49 6.32
C LYS A 403 -14.89 -17.32 7.27
N ALA A 404 -14.57 -18.34 8.03
CA ALA A 404 -13.65 -18.19 9.13
C ALA A 404 -12.57 -19.29 9.18
N GLY A 405 -11.43 -18.94 9.73
CA GLY A 405 -10.37 -19.87 10.10
C GLY A 405 -10.85 -20.88 11.15
N ASP A 406 -10.16 -22.00 11.25
CA ASP A 406 -10.53 -23.11 12.15
C ASP A 406 -10.44 -22.75 13.64
N LYS A 407 -9.61 -21.75 14.01
CA LYS A 407 -9.44 -21.27 15.37
C LYS A 407 -10.42 -20.17 15.78
N VAL A 408 -11.09 -19.54 14.81
CA VAL A 408 -12.14 -18.55 15.11
C VAL A 408 -13.35 -19.29 15.69
N SER A 409 -13.74 -18.98 16.91
CA SER A 409 -14.83 -19.68 17.60
C SER A 409 -16.21 -19.26 17.06
N GLU A 410 -17.17 -20.16 17.14
CA GLU A 410 -18.57 -19.86 16.81
C GLU A 410 -19.14 -18.75 17.72
N GLU A 411 -18.76 -18.77 19.00
CA GLU A 411 -19.12 -17.70 19.94
C GLU A 411 -18.65 -16.33 19.43
N LYS A 412 -17.41 -16.23 18.94
CA LYS A 412 -16.89 -14.99 18.37
C LYS A 412 -17.73 -14.55 17.16
N ILE A 413 -18.09 -15.48 16.28
CA ILE A 413 -18.94 -15.19 15.12
C ILE A 413 -20.30 -14.67 15.54
N LYS A 414 -20.93 -15.30 16.54
CA LYS A 414 -22.22 -14.83 17.08
C LYS A 414 -22.10 -13.42 17.70
N ARG A 415 -21.02 -13.13 18.41
CA ARG A 415 -20.76 -11.77 18.92
C ARG A 415 -20.66 -10.74 17.79
N LEU A 416 -19.93 -11.05 16.73
CA LEU A 416 -19.79 -10.16 15.59
C LEU A 416 -21.13 -9.97 14.86
N TYR A 417 -21.92 -11.02 14.72
CA TYR A 417 -23.26 -10.90 14.16
C TYR A 417 -24.15 -9.95 14.98
N TRP A 418 -24.15 -10.07 16.30
CA TRP A 418 -24.92 -9.18 17.16
C TRP A 418 -24.36 -7.76 17.20
N ALA A 419 -23.03 -7.59 17.08
CA ALA A 419 -22.39 -6.30 16.91
C ALA A 419 -22.89 -5.61 15.61
N ALA A 420 -23.00 -6.36 14.51
CA ALA A 420 -23.60 -5.85 13.28
C ALA A 420 -25.05 -5.37 13.48
N LYS A 421 -25.85 -6.12 14.26
CA LYS A 421 -27.24 -5.73 14.57
C LYS A 421 -27.31 -4.43 15.38
N GLU A 422 -26.43 -4.23 16.36
CA GLU A 422 -26.36 -3.00 17.14
C GLU A 422 -25.99 -1.80 16.24
N VAL A 423 -24.93 -1.92 15.46
CA VAL A 423 -24.51 -0.86 14.53
C VAL A 423 -25.62 -0.54 13.52
N ARG A 424 -26.19 -1.58 12.89
CA ARG A 424 -27.25 -1.43 11.88
C ARG A 424 -28.47 -0.72 12.44
N SER A 425 -28.91 -1.06 13.64
CA SER A 425 -30.11 -0.45 14.23
C SER A 425 -29.92 1.04 14.51
N GLN A 426 -28.76 1.46 14.98
CA GLN A 426 -28.46 2.87 15.21
C GLN A 426 -28.25 3.64 13.89
N PHE A 427 -27.62 2.99 12.92
CA PHE A 427 -27.43 3.55 11.59
C PHE A 427 -28.76 3.77 10.87
N TYR A 428 -29.66 2.78 10.82
CA TYR A 428 -30.98 2.90 10.20
C TYR A 428 -31.84 3.99 10.86
N ARG A 429 -31.72 4.13 12.18
CA ARG A 429 -32.38 5.22 12.91
C ARG A 429 -31.88 6.59 12.43
N THR A 430 -30.60 6.72 12.17
CA THR A 430 -29.97 7.95 11.69
C THR A 430 -30.42 8.29 10.26
N VAL A 431 -30.29 7.33 9.33
CA VAL A 431 -30.66 7.59 7.94
C VAL A 431 -32.16 7.52 7.67
N GLY A 432 -32.96 7.15 8.68
CA GLY A 432 -34.43 7.11 8.60
C GLY A 432 -34.97 6.01 7.67
N SER A 433 -34.16 5.00 7.31
CA SER A 433 -34.57 3.96 6.37
C SER A 433 -33.75 2.69 6.54
N ASP A 434 -34.41 1.55 6.36
CA ASP A 434 -33.82 0.23 6.25
C ASP A 434 -33.81 -0.29 4.79
N LYS A 435 -34.15 0.56 3.83
CA LYS A 435 -34.18 0.19 2.43
C LYS A 435 -32.85 0.56 1.78
N PRO A 436 -32.21 -0.39 1.11
CA PRO A 436 -30.98 -0.11 0.35
C PRO A 436 -31.26 0.90 -0.77
N LEU A 437 -30.26 1.71 -1.12
CA LEU A 437 -30.35 2.67 -2.22
C LEU A 437 -30.51 1.97 -3.56
N GLU A 438 -29.87 0.84 -3.71
CA GLU A 438 -29.89 0.03 -4.92
C GLU A 438 -30.10 -1.44 -4.55
N SER A 439 -30.49 -2.27 -5.50
CA SER A 439 -30.68 -3.71 -5.34
C SER A 439 -30.08 -4.47 -6.53
N GLY A 440 -29.74 -5.73 -6.33
CA GLY A 440 -29.10 -6.54 -7.36
C GLY A 440 -27.58 -6.35 -7.43
N HIS A 441 -26.97 -5.82 -6.38
CA HIS A 441 -25.54 -5.64 -6.26
C HIS A 441 -24.90 -6.74 -5.41
N ALA A 442 -23.56 -6.85 -5.50
CA ALA A 442 -22.82 -7.87 -4.76
C ALA A 442 -23.01 -7.76 -3.23
N ASP A 443 -23.23 -6.55 -2.73
CA ASP A 443 -23.43 -6.23 -1.32
C ASP A 443 -24.87 -6.54 -0.81
N ASP A 444 -25.74 -7.08 -1.64
CA ASP A 444 -27.00 -7.69 -1.17
C ASP A 444 -26.71 -8.86 -0.22
N VAL A 445 -25.55 -9.49 -0.35
CA VAL A 445 -25.01 -10.47 0.59
C VAL A 445 -23.69 -9.98 1.14
N LEU A 446 -23.65 -9.60 2.40
CA LEU A 446 -22.41 -9.26 3.08
C LEU A 446 -21.64 -10.53 3.47
N THR A 447 -20.48 -10.73 2.87
CA THR A 447 -19.56 -11.80 3.26
C THR A 447 -18.43 -11.25 4.15
N MET A 448 -18.18 -11.91 5.27
CA MET A 448 -17.11 -11.56 6.21
C MET A 448 -16.10 -12.69 6.28
N VAL A 449 -14.86 -12.40 5.91
CA VAL A 449 -13.75 -13.34 5.87
C VAL A 449 -12.81 -13.04 7.04
N ILE A 450 -12.65 -14.01 7.96
CA ILE A 450 -11.88 -13.84 9.19
C ILE A 450 -10.80 -14.92 9.27
N TYR A 451 -9.55 -14.55 9.07
CA TYR A 451 -8.39 -15.44 9.23
C TYR A 451 -8.02 -15.64 10.70
N ASN A 452 -7.32 -16.73 10.99
CA ASN A 452 -6.90 -17.05 12.36
C ASN A 452 -5.88 -16.07 12.95
N SER A 453 -5.11 -15.38 12.11
CA SER A 453 -4.00 -14.51 12.52
C SER A 453 -3.59 -13.52 11.44
N PRO A 454 -2.77 -12.48 11.79
CA PRO A 454 -2.17 -11.61 10.78
C PRO A 454 -1.33 -12.36 9.73
N ASP A 455 -0.61 -13.42 10.15
CA ASP A 455 0.21 -14.21 9.23
C ASP A 455 -0.64 -14.96 8.20
N GLU A 456 -1.77 -15.54 8.62
CA GLU A 456 -2.70 -16.17 7.69
C GLU A 456 -3.42 -15.16 6.81
N TYR A 457 -3.68 -13.96 7.32
CA TYR A 457 -4.31 -12.89 6.53
C TYR A 457 -3.46 -12.50 5.31
N GLN A 458 -2.13 -12.70 5.35
CA GLN A 458 -1.28 -12.44 4.19
C GLN A 458 -1.70 -13.27 2.95
N PHE A 459 -2.32 -14.43 3.15
CA PHE A 459 -2.84 -15.24 2.05
C PHE A 459 -4.07 -14.64 1.35
N ASN A 460 -4.70 -13.61 1.93
CA ASN A 460 -5.84 -12.94 1.28
C ASN A 460 -5.49 -12.41 -0.11
N ARG A 461 -4.24 -11.95 -0.29
CA ARG A 461 -3.75 -11.48 -1.57
C ARG A 461 -3.73 -12.61 -2.61
N GLN A 462 -3.22 -13.79 -2.25
CA GLN A 462 -3.19 -14.95 -3.14
C GLN A 462 -4.58 -15.51 -3.40
N LEU A 463 -5.43 -15.55 -2.38
CA LEU A 463 -6.73 -16.21 -2.44
C LEU A 463 -7.82 -15.35 -3.09
N TYR A 464 -7.78 -14.03 -2.86
CA TYR A 464 -8.82 -13.09 -3.30
C TYR A 464 -8.30 -11.91 -4.10
N GLY A 465 -6.99 -11.69 -4.15
CA GLY A 465 -6.37 -10.60 -4.93
C GLY A 465 -6.31 -9.24 -4.22
N TYR A 466 -6.64 -9.17 -2.92
CA TYR A 466 -6.69 -7.90 -2.19
C TYR A 466 -5.49 -7.71 -1.26
N GLU A 467 -5.12 -6.44 -1.05
CA GLU A 467 -3.99 -6.05 -0.20
C GLU A 467 -4.20 -6.49 1.26
N THR A 468 -3.09 -6.83 1.90
CA THR A 468 -3.05 -7.39 3.26
C THR A 468 -2.22 -6.58 4.26
N ASN A 469 -1.67 -5.47 3.81
CA ASN A 469 -0.93 -4.55 4.68
C ASN A 469 -1.87 -3.66 5.51
N ASN A 470 -3.00 -4.20 5.96
CA ASN A 470 -4.10 -3.55 6.66
C ASN A 470 -4.64 -4.41 7.82
N GLY A 471 -5.39 -3.82 8.73
CA GLY A 471 -6.09 -4.52 9.81
C GLY A 471 -7.37 -5.20 9.35
N GLY A 472 -7.94 -4.74 8.25
CA GLY A 472 -9.13 -5.22 7.58
C GLY A 472 -9.45 -4.33 6.40
N ILE A 473 -10.27 -4.80 5.48
CA ILE A 473 -10.70 -4.07 4.29
C ILE A 473 -12.08 -4.52 3.85
N TYR A 474 -12.97 -3.57 3.64
CA TYR A 474 -14.25 -3.80 2.97
C TYR A 474 -14.13 -3.52 1.48
N ILE A 475 -14.61 -4.44 0.67
CA ILE A 475 -14.65 -4.33 -0.81
C ILE A 475 -16.11 -4.30 -1.25
N GLU A 476 -16.63 -3.13 -1.50
CA GLU A 476 -18.02 -2.89 -1.86
C GLU A 476 -18.42 -3.66 -3.12
N GLY A 477 -17.60 -3.63 -4.17
CA GLY A 477 -17.86 -4.31 -5.43
C GLY A 477 -18.03 -5.83 -5.33
N THR A 478 -17.64 -6.44 -4.21
CA THR A 478 -17.86 -7.87 -3.92
C THR A 478 -18.69 -8.11 -2.66
N GLY A 479 -19.14 -7.05 -1.98
CA GLY A 479 -19.85 -7.15 -0.71
C GLY A 479 -19.06 -7.90 0.36
N THR A 480 -17.72 -7.79 0.37
CA THR A 480 -16.89 -8.64 1.22
C THR A 480 -15.96 -7.82 2.10
N PHE A 481 -15.99 -8.13 3.39
CA PHE A 481 -15.05 -7.62 4.38
C PHE A 481 -14.02 -8.69 4.72
N PHE A 482 -12.74 -8.33 4.72
CA PHE A 482 -11.63 -9.23 5.04
C PHE A 482 -10.90 -8.72 6.27
N THR A 483 -10.60 -9.62 7.22
CA THR A 483 -9.85 -9.31 8.45
C THR A 483 -9.28 -10.58 9.08
N TYR A 484 -8.74 -10.46 10.29
CA TYR A 484 -8.13 -11.55 11.04
C TYR A 484 -8.34 -11.42 12.55
N GLU A 485 -8.26 -12.54 13.25
CA GLU A 485 -8.24 -12.56 14.71
C GLU A 485 -6.93 -11.96 15.23
N ARG A 486 -7.03 -11.16 16.27
CA ARG A 486 -5.93 -10.36 16.82
C ARG A 486 -5.87 -10.34 18.33
N THR A 487 -4.67 -10.14 18.86
CA THR A 487 -4.43 -9.95 20.28
C THR A 487 -4.21 -8.47 20.62
N PRO A 488 -4.32 -8.07 21.92
CA PRO A 488 -4.01 -6.70 22.33
C PRO A 488 -2.57 -6.25 21.98
N GLU A 489 -1.62 -7.19 21.89
CA GLU A 489 -0.23 -6.91 21.50
C GLU A 489 -0.07 -6.63 20.01
N GLN A 490 -1.01 -7.12 19.20
CA GLN A 490 -1.00 -6.96 17.75
C GLN A 490 -1.76 -5.73 17.28
N SER A 491 -2.72 -5.25 18.06
CA SER A 491 -3.58 -4.12 17.67
C SER A 491 -4.14 -3.38 18.88
N ILE A 492 -4.27 -2.05 18.76
CA ILE A 492 -4.95 -1.21 19.76
C ILE A 492 -6.48 -1.37 19.72
N TYR A 493 -7.02 -1.92 18.63
CA TYR A 493 -8.44 -2.21 18.48
C TYR A 493 -8.68 -3.72 18.56
N SER A 494 -9.75 -4.10 19.26
CA SER A 494 -10.26 -5.46 19.20
C SER A 494 -10.79 -5.78 17.80
N LEU A 495 -10.93 -7.08 17.49
CA LEU A 495 -11.58 -7.49 16.26
C LEU A 495 -13.01 -6.93 16.15
N GLU A 496 -13.75 -6.88 17.26
CA GLU A 496 -15.13 -6.36 17.26
C GLU A 496 -15.17 -4.85 16.98
N GLU A 497 -14.25 -4.05 17.53
CA GLU A 497 -14.18 -2.61 17.23
C GLU A 497 -13.89 -2.36 15.75
N LEU A 498 -12.91 -3.07 15.18
CA LEU A 498 -12.61 -2.98 13.76
C LEU A 498 -13.80 -3.43 12.92
N PHE A 499 -14.40 -4.57 13.27
CA PHE A 499 -15.55 -5.10 12.56
C PHE A 499 -16.70 -4.09 12.52
N ARG A 500 -17.02 -3.43 13.64
CA ARG A 500 -18.06 -2.40 13.71
C ARG A 500 -17.76 -1.20 12.83
N HIS A 501 -16.50 -0.80 12.74
CA HIS A 501 -16.02 0.26 11.85
C HIS A 501 -16.25 -0.12 10.37
N GLU A 502 -15.75 -1.25 9.93
CA GLU A 502 -15.87 -1.71 8.53
C GLU A 502 -17.32 -2.03 8.15
N PHE A 503 -18.11 -2.57 9.10
CA PHE A 503 -19.53 -2.77 8.89
C PHE A 503 -20.28 -1.46 8.68
N THR A 504 -19.82 -0.37 9.26
CA THR A 504 -20.38 0.97 9.01
C THR A 504 -20.11 1.41 7.57
N HIS A 505 -18.92 1.14 7.00
CA HIS A 505 -18.67 1.43 5.59
C HIS A 505 -19.60 0.64 4.65
N TYR A 506 -19.87 -0.63 4.96
CA TYR A 506 -20.90 -1.37 4.25
C TYR A 506 -22.27 -0.69 4.31
N LEU A 507 -22.67 -0.20 5.49
CA LEU A 507 -23.96 0.48 5.65
C LEU A 507 -24.00 1.83 4.91
N GLN A 508 -22.90 2.58 4.91
CA GLN A 508 -22.79 3.84 4.19
C GLN A 508 -22.98 3.64 2.68
N GLY A 509 -22.23 2.74 2.05
CA GLY A 509 -22.36 2.46 0.63
C GLY A 509 -23.74 1.96 0.26
N ARG A 510 -24.30 1.06 1.07
CA ARG A 510 -25.58 0.43 0.76
C ARG A 510 -26.82 1.29 1.03
N TYR A 511 -26.80 2.14 2.05
CA TYR A 511 -28.02 2.83 2.53
C TYR A 511 -27.94 4.35 2.48
N GLU A 512 -26.78 4.94 2.25
CA GLU A 512 -26.60 6.39 2.41
C GLU A 512 -25.93 7.08 1.22
N VAL A 513 -24.82 6.57 0.71
CA VAL A 513 -24.03 7.22 -0.35
C VAL A 513 -24.26 6.53 -1.69
N GLN A 514 -24.79 7.26 -2.66
CA GLN A 514 -25.10 6.70 -3.97
C GLN A 514 -23.85 6.41 -4.81
N GLY A 515 -23.84 5.26 -5.49
CA GLY A 515 -22.75 4.79 -6.35
C GLY A 515 -21.63 4.12 -5.57
N LEU A 516 -20.77 3.38 -6.30
CA LEU A 516 -19.64 2.67 -5.69
C LEU A 516 -18.62 3.66 -5.12
N TRP A 517 -17.98 3.24 -4.05
CA TRP A 517 -16.93 4.02 -3.38
C TRP A 517 -15.87 4.54 -4.36
N GLY A 518 -15.55 5.83 -4.26
CA GLY A 518 -14.61 6.50 -5.14
C GLY A 518 -15.12 6.81 -6.56
N GLN A 519 -16.27 6.27 -6.99
CA GLN A 519 -16.83 6.46 -8.32
C GLN A 519 -18.04 7.40 -8.32
N GLY A 520 -18.88 7.34 -7.30
CA GLY A 520 -20.04 8.21 -7.15
C GLY A 520 -19.64 9.70 -7.07
N GLU A 521 -20.54 10.59 -7.51
CA GLU A 521 -20.27 12.03 -7.54
C GLU A 521 -19.96 12.60 -6.15
N MET A 522 -20.64 12.09 -5.12
CA MET A 522 -20.45 12.49 -3.74
C MET A 522 -19.03 12.15 -3.21
N TYR A 523 -18.37 11.11 -3.74
CA TYR A 523 -17.00 10.73 -3.35
C TYR A 523 -15.91 11.61 -3.99
N GLN A 524 -16.21 12.35 -5.07
CA GLN A 524 -15.18 13.08 -5.79
C GLN A 524 -14.50 14.16 -4.93
N ASN A 525 -13.21 14.41 -5.19
CA ASN A 525 -12.38 15.39 -4.49
C ASN A 525 -12.22 15.11 -2.98
N GLU A 526 -12.38 13.86 -2.56
CA GLU A 526 -12.28 13.44 -1.16
C GLU A 526 -13.20 14.22 -0.21
N ARG A 527 -14.38 14.68 -0.73
CA ARG A 527 -15.30 15.53 0.05
C ARG A 527 -15.92 14.81 1.24
N LEU A 528 -16.04 13.48 1.19
CA LEU A 528 -16.61 12.65 2.24
C LEU A 528 -15.58 12.07 3.23
N THR A 529 -14.29 12.25 3.03
CA THR A 529 -13.24 11.60 3.85
C THR A 529 -13.49 11.74 5.35
N TRP A 530 -13.75 12.97 5.83
CA TRP A 530 -14.04 13.22 7.24
C TRP A 530 -15.34 12.54 7.71
N PHE A 531 -16.32 12.48 6.81
CA PHE A 531 -17.64 11.92 7.11
C PHE A 531 -17.59 10.40 7.16
N GLU A 532 -17.04 9.75 6.15
CA GLU A 532 -16.99 8.29 6.07
C GLU A 532 -16.24 7.68 7.25
N GLU A 533 -15.02 8.15 7.47
CA GLU A 533 -14.18 7.63 8.56
C GLU A 533 -14.68 8.09 9.93
N GLY A 534 -15.17 9.32 10.03
CA GLY A 534 -15.78 9.85 11.27
C GLY A 534 -17.01 9.07 11.68
N ASN A 535 -17.88 8.73 10.75
CA ASN A 535 -19.06 7.90 11.00
C ASN A 535 -18.69 6.45 11.33
N ALA A 536 -17.74 5.87 10.62
CA ALA A 536 -17.29 4.52 10.90
C ALA A 536 -16.75 4.40 12.33
N GLU A 537 -15.96 5.37 12.77
CA GLU A 537 -15.50 5.44 14.16
C GLU A 537 -16.63 5.77 15.15
N PHE A 538 -17.59 6.58 14.76
CA PHE A 538 -18.73 6.94 15.59
C PHE A 538 -19.66 5.75 15.80
N PHE A 539 -20.15 5.13 14.73
CA PHE A 539 -21.08 4.00 14.82
C PHE A 539 -20.45 2.72 15.36
N ALA A 540 -19.11 2.59 15.36
CA ALA A 540 -18.45 1.52 16.09
C ALA A 540 -18.75 1.56 17.60
N GLY A 541 -19.21 2.71 18.14
CA GLY A 541 -19.73 2.86 19.49
C GLY A 541 -21.23 2.57 19.65
N ALA A 542 -21.91 2.07 18.63
CA ALA A 542 -23.34 1.74 18.70
C ALA A 542 -23.62 0.69 19.78
N THR A 543 -24.71 0.90 20.54
CA THR A 543 -25.17 -0.02 21.58
C THR A 543 -26.63 -0.34 21.38
N ARG A 544 -27.08 -1.38 22.07
CA ARG A 544 -28.49 -1.77 22.06
C ARG A 544 -29.39 -0.78 22.81
N LEU A 545 -28.93 -0.26 23.94
CA LEU A 545 -29.76 0.50 24.87
C LEU A 545 -29.37 2.00 24.95
N ASP A 546 -28.08 2.31 24.83
CA ASP A 546 -27.54 3.62 25.15
C ASP A 546 -27.21 4.46 23.90
N SER A 547 -27.88 4.18 22.76
CA SER A 547 -27.60 4.86 21.48
C SER A 547 -26.16 4.60 20.96
N VAL A 548 -25.44 5.63 20.56
CA VAL A 548 -24.02 5.54 20.18
C VAL A 548 -23.18 6.23 21.24
N VAL A 549 -22.30 5.48 21.88
CA VAL A 549 -21.44 5.98 22.97
C VAL A 549 -20.01 6.17 22.50
N PRO A 550 -19.31 7.20 23.01
CA PRO A 550 -17.89 7.38 22.72
C PRO A 550 -17.06 6.20 23.21
N ARG A 551 -16.09 5.75 22.42
CA ARG A 551 -15.20 4.64 22.79
C ARG A 551 -13.90 5.17 23.41
N LYS A 552 -13.44 4.50 24.48
CA LYS A 552 -12.19 4.85 25.17
C LYS A 552 -10.97 4.81 24.23
N SER A 553 -10.93 3.88 23.29
CA SER A 553 -9.86 3.68 22.31
C SER A 553 -9.68 4.88 21.41
N ILE A 554 -10.74 5.35 20.75
CA ILE A 554 -10.69 6.46 19.81
C ILE A 554 -10.42 7.83 20.49
N ILE A 555 -10.97 8.02 21.69
CA ILE A 555 -10.71 9.23 22.48
C ILE A 555 -9.22 9.34 22.83
N GLY A 556 -8.53 8.21 22.99
CA GLY A 556 -7.10 8.18 23.27
C GLY A 556 -6.23 8.82 22.19
N GLY A 557 -6.75 8.96 20.97
CA GLY A 557 -6.07 9.64 19.86
C GLY A 557 -6.27 11.16 19.82
N LEU A 558 -7.15 11.73 20.65
CA LEU A 558 -7.32 13.18 20.77
C LEU A 558 -6.16 13.80 21.54
N SER A 559 -5.59 14.89 21.05
CA SER A 559 -4.47 15.56 21.72
C SER A 559 -4.93 16.23 23.03
N ASN A 560 -4.15 16.03 24.09
CA ASN A 560 -4.31 16.78 25.35
C ASN A 560 -3.95 18.27 25.19
N ASP A 561 -3.09 18.60 24.22
CA ASP A 561 -2.70 19.97 23.92
C ASP A 561 -3.72 20.60 22.95
N PRO A 562 -4.50 21.62 23.38
CA PRO A 562 -5.50 22.25 22.52
C PRO A 562 -4.91 22.85 21.23
N ALA A 563 -3.64 23.30 21.26
CA ALA A 563 -3.00 23.90 20.09
C ALA A 563 -2.69 22.87 18.96
N LYS A 564 -2.72 21.60 19.28
CA LYS A 564 -2.51 20.47 18.35
C LYS A 564 -3.81 19.85 17.85
N ARG A 565 -4.94 20.28 18.36
CA ARG A 565 -6.24 19.76 17.93
C ARG A 565 -6.67 20.35 16.60
N TYR A 566 -7.28 19.54 15.78
CA TYR A 566 -7.92 20.04 14.57
C TYR A 566 -9.06 21.00 14.90
N THR A 567 -9.14 22.08 14.17
CA THR A 567 -10.34 22.94 14.15
C THR A 567 -11.48 22.23 13.43
N ALA A 568 -12.71 22.69 13.62
CA ALA A 568 -13.86 22.19 12.85
C ALA A 568 -13.62 22.29 11.34
N SER A 569 -13.02 23.40 10.88
CA SER A 569 -12.66 23.60 9.47
C SER A 569 -11.63 22.57 8.98
N GLN A 570 -10.58 22.29 9.75
CA GLN A 570 -9.58 21.29 9.38
C GLN A 570 -10.19 19.89 9.32
N THR A 571 -11.07 19.56 10.26
CA THR A 571 -11.77 18.27 10.29
C THR A 571 -12.69 18.12 9.08
N LEU A 572 -13.57 19.09 8.80
CA LEU A 572 -14.53 19.06 7.70
C LEU A 572 -13.85 19.02 6.31
N ASN A 573 -12.60 19.46 6.19
CA ASN A 573 -11.83 19.44 4.96
C ASN A 573 -10.67 18.42 5.00
N ALA A 574 -10.70 17.48 5.92
CA ALA A 574 -9.69 16.43 6.03
C ALA A 574 -9.65 15.56 4.77
N LYS A 575 -8.44 15.16 4.42
CA LYS A 575 -8.16 14.27 3.29
C LYS A 575 -7.34 13.08 3.75
N TYR A 576 -7.37 12.01 2.99
CA TYR A 576 -6.48 10.89 3.22
C TYR A 576 -5.00 11.32 3.15
N GLY A 577 -4.14 10.66 3.92
CA GLY A 577 -2.69 10.95 3.98
C GLY A 577 -2.17 11.29 5.37
N THR A 578 -3.03 11.71 6.30
CA THR A 578 -2.73 11.82 7.73
C THR A 578 -3.71 10.98 8.52
N TRP A 579 -3.33 10.52 9.71
CA TRP A 579 -4.16 9.58 10.51
C TRP A 579 -4.94 10.29 11.60
N ASP A 580 -4.50 11.47 11.98
CA ASP A 580 -5.06 12.20 13.10
C ASP A 580 -6.54 12.57 12.86
N PHE A 581 -6.92 12.79 11.61
CA PHE A 581 -8.28 13.21 11.27
C PHE A 581 -9.36 12.20 11.68
N TYR A 582 -9.07 10.90 11.78
CA TYR A 582 -10.03 9.88 12.25
C TYR A 582 -10.58 10.23 13.65
N ASN A 583 -9.67 10.55 14.56
CA ASN A 583 -10.03 10.89 15.92
C ASN A 583 -10.86 12.18 15.99
N TYR A 584 -10.47 13.17 15.17
CA TYR A 584 -11.16 14.47 15.12
C TYR A 584 -12.49 14.35 14.38
N SER A 585 -12.58 13.58 13.31
CA SER A 585 -13.83 13.31 12.60
C SER A 585 -14.83 12.57 13.47
N PHE A 586 -14.38 11.54 14.21
CA PHE A 586 -15.19 10.91 15.25
C PHE A 586 -15.73 11.94 16.26
N ALA A 587 -14.85 12.79 16.80
CA ALA A 587 -15.24 13.76 17.81
C ALA A 587 -16.26 14.79 17.26
N LEU A 588 -16.14 15.18 15.97
CA LEU A 588 -17.10 16.08 15.33
C LEU A 588 -18.47 15.40 15.11
N GLN A 589 -18.48 14.15 14.65
CA GLN A 589 -19.71 13.37 14.50
C GLN A 589 -20.41 13.20 15.85
N SER A 590 -19.65 12.79 16.87
CA SER A 590 -20.15 12.63 18.24
C SER A 590 -20.66 13.94 18.84
N TYR A 591 -19.99 15.08 18.56
CA TYR A 591 -20.45 16.40 18.97
C TYR A 591 -21.79 16.74 18.31
N MET A 592 -21.87 16.62 16.98
CA MET A 592 -23.11 16.95 16.24
C MET A 592 -24.27 16.07 16.71
N TYR A 593 -24.08 14.76 16.81
CA TYR A 593 -25.10 13.85 17.29
C TYR A 593 -25.64 14.23 18.69
N ASN A 594 -24.75 14.53 19.64
CA ASN A 594 -25.13 14.76 21.03
C ASN A 594 -25.56 16.19 21.35
N LYS A 595 -25.11 17.20 20.60
CA LYS A 595 -25.29 18.62 20.90
C LYS A 595 -25.97 19.41 19.80
N ARG A 596 -25.90 18.96 18.57
CA ARG A 596 -26.42 19.67 17.38
C ARG A 596 -27.08 18.68 16.42
N PRO A 597 -28.09 17.91 16.87
CA PRO A 597 -28.73 16.87 16.05
C PRO A 597 -29.25 17.42 14.70
N GLU A 598 -29.71 18.65 14.67
CA GLU A 598 -30.13 19.30 13.44
C GLU A 598 -29.00 19.48 12.37
N MET A 599 -27.76 19.59 12.84
CA MET A 599 -26.61 19.62 11.92
C MET A 599 -26.25 18.19 11.48
N PHE A 600 -26.29 17.24 12.39
CA PHE A 600 -26.03 15.86 12.14
C PHE A 600 -26.99 15.30 11.08
N ASP A 601 -28.29 15.46 11.30
CA ASP A 601 -29.35 15.01 10.40
C ASP A 601 -29.22 15.66 9.03
N LYS A 602 -28.96 16.98 8.98
CA LYS A 602 -28.82 17.69 7.72
C LYS A 602 -27.65 17.21 6.87
N VAL A 603 -26.51 16.86 7.48
CA VAL A 603 -25.36 16.29 6.74
C VAL A 603 -25.77 14.96 6.13
N HIS A 604 -26.36 14.05 6.89
CA HIS A 604 -26.83 12.77 6.41
C HIS A 604 -27.90 12.89 5.32
N ASP A 605 -28.87 13.77 5.47
CA ASP A 605 -29.93 14.02 4.48
C ASP A 605 -29.38 14.48 3.13
N LEU A 606 -28.42 15.42 3.13
CA LEU A 606 -27.80 15.94 1.91
C LEU A 606 -26.99 14.86 1.18
N ILE A 607 -26.25 14.06 1.92
CA ILE A 607 -25.47 12.95 1.37
C ILE A 607 -26.41 11.90 0.76
N ARG A 608 -27.43 11.50 1.51
CA ARG A 608 -28.39 10.51 1.04
C ARG A 608 -29.18 10.99 -0.19
N ALA A 609 -29.52 12.27 -0.25
CA ALA A 609 -30.15 12.89 -1.42
C ALA A 609 -29.21 13.01 -2.62
N ASN A 610 -27.93 12.70 -2.47
CA ASN A 610 -26.86 12.95 -3.45
C ASN A 610 -26.81 14.42 -3.92
N ASP A 611 -27.16 15.36 -3.03
CA ASP A 611 -27.15 16.79 -3.32
C ASP A 611 -25.77 17.41 -3.05
N VAL A 612 -24.85 17.15 -3.97
CA VAL A 612 -23.44 17.57 -3.90
C VAL A 612 -23.31 19.07 -3.70
N SER A 613 -24.10 19.86 -4.44
CA SER A 613 -24.03 21.32 -4.40
C SER A 613 -24.41 21.86 -3.02
N SER A 614 -25.55 21.42 -2.48
CA SER A 614 -26.01 21.84 -1.16
C SER A 614 -25.11 21.31 -0.05
N TYR A 615 -24.58 20.10 -0.18
CA TYR A 615 -23.62 19.55 0.75
C TYR A 615 -22.33 20.38 0.81
N ASP A 616 -21.71 20.69 -0.34
CA ASP A 616 -20.49 21.50 -0.39
C ASP A 616 -20.72 22.92 0.16
N ALA A 617 -21.85 23.55 -0.16
CA ALA A 617 -22.23 24.85 0.38
C ALA A 617 -22.43 24.80 1.90
N TYR A 618 -23.09 23.77 2.41
CA TYR A 618 -23.32 23.59 3.84
C TYR A 618 -22.00 23.32 4.59
N ARG A 619 -21.16 22.43 4.08
CA ARG A 619 -19.83 22.15 4.63
C ARG A 619 -18.97 23.42 4.67
N ALA A 620 -18.99 24.24 3.61
CA ALA A 620 -18.27 25.50 3.57
C ALA A 620 -18.81 26.52 4.60
N THR A 621 -20.11 26.51 4.90
CA THR A 621 -20.71 27.33 5.95
C THR A 621 -20.23 26.87 7.33
N LEU A 622 -20.28 25.57 7.62
CA LEU A 622 -19.82 24.99 8.88
C LEU A 622 -18.31 25.23 9.10
N SER A 623 -17.52 25.18 8.03
CA SER A 623 -16.07 25.44 8.11
C SER A 623 -15.71 26.88 8.53
N LYS A 624 -16.64 27.83 8.38
CA LYS A 624 -16.47 29.24 8.76
C LYS A 624 -17.13 29.60 10.09
N ASP A 625 -17.81 28.67 10.71
CA ASP A 625 -18.56 28.90 11.95
C ASP A 625 -17.61 28.83 13.16
N ASN A 626 -17.23 30.01 13.68
CA ASN A 626 -16.36 30.10 14.84
C ASN A 626 -17.03 29.51 16.12
N LYS A 627 -18.36 29.66 16.25
CA LYS A 627 -19.08 29.13 17.39
C LYS A 627 -19.09 27.60 17.38
N LEU A 628 -19.27 27.00 16.19
CA LEU A 628 -19.12 25.55 16.02
C LEU A 628 -17.72 25.10 16.48
N ASN A 629 -16.69 25.82 16.06
CA ASN A 629 -15.32 25.46 16.46
C ASN A 629 -15.12 25.55 17.98
N GLU A 630 -15.59 26.60 18.64
CA GLU A 630 -15.48 26.77 20.10
C GLU A 630 -16.20 25.64 20.86
N GLU A 631 -17.43 25.33 20.45
CA GLU A 631 -18.24 24.26 21.05
C GLU A 631 -17.59 22.89 20.79
N TYR A 632 -17.06 22.66 19.61
CA TYR A 632 -16.35 21.41 19.25
C TYR A 632 -15.06 21.22 20.06
N GLN A 633 -14.23 22.28 20.24
CA GLN A 633 -13.04 22.23 21.09
C GLN A 633 -13.40 21.89 22.55
N SER A 634 -14.45 22.52 23.05
CA SER A 634 -14.96 22.27 24.41
C SER A 634 -15.48 20.83 24.56
N TYR A 635 -16.13 20.29 23.53
CA TYR A 635 -16.62 18.91 23.51
C TYR A 635 -15.47 17.90 23.50
N MET A 636 -14.42 18.14 22.72
CA MET A 636 -13.22 17.29 22.75
C MET A 636 -12.56 17.29 24.14
N GLN A 637 -12.48 18.46 24.80
CA GLN A 637 -11.95 18.52 26.16
C GLN A 637 -12.81 17.69 27.11
N MET A 638 -14.12 17.78 27.01
CA MET A 638 -15.03 16.97 27.81
C MET A 638 -14.84 15.46 27.57
N LEU A 639 -14.62 15.02 26.32
CA LEU A 639 -14.33 13.63 26.01
C LEU A 639 -13.02 13.17 26.65
N ILE A 640 -11.96 13.98 26.56
CA ILE A 640 -10.65 13.69 27.14
C ILE A 640 -10.74 13.57 28.66
N ASP A 641 -11.37 14.54 29.31
CA ASP A 641 -11.52 14.58 30.79
C ASP A 641 -12.33 13.40 31.36
N ASN A 642 -13.23 12.86 30.53
CA ASN A 642 -14.08 11.73 30.92
C ASN A 642 -13.64 10.40 30.29
N ARG A 643 -12.49 10.35 29.62
CA ARG A 643 -12.04 9.17 28.86
C ARG A 643 -12.12 7.87 29.68
N ASP A 644 -11.72 7.92 30.94
CA ASP A 644 -11.67 6.73 31.78
C ASP A 644 -13.06 6.25 32.25
N LYS A 645 -14.11 7.04 32.03
CA LYS A 645 -15.50 6.64 32.27
C LYS A 645 -16.09 5.85 31.10
N TYR A 646 -15.48 5.95 29.90
CA TYR A 646 -15.92 5.23 28.73
C TYR A 646 -15.27 3.85 28.69
N THR A 647 -15.99 2.92 28.11
CA THR A 647 -15.53 1.55 27.87
C THR A 647 -15.25 1.37 26.36
N ILE A 648 -14.74 0.23 25.99
CA ILE A 648 -14.78 -0.29 24.64
C ILE A 648 -16.12 -1.04 24.53
N PRO A 649 -17.07 -0.60 23.67
CA PRO A 649 -18.31 -1.30 23.49
C PRO A 649 -18.07 -2.73 23.03
N GLN A 650 -18.78 -3.65 23.64
CA GLN A 650 -18.79 -5.05 23.27
C GLN A 650 -20.21 -5.57 23.33
N VAL A 651 -20.52 -6.52 22.49
CA VAL A 651 -21.79 -7.23 22.57
C VAL A 651 -21.90 -7.91 23.94
N SER A 652 -23.01 -7.68 24.61
CA SER A 652 -23.30 -8.28 25.90
C SER A 652 -23.35 -9.80 25.84
N ASP A 653 -22.82 -10.48 26.84
CA ASP A 653 -22.94 -11.95 27.01
C ASP A 653 -24.38 -12.44 27.02
N GLU A 654 -25.32 -11.57 27.39
CA GLU A 654 -26.77 -11.82 27.31
C GLU A 654 -27.21 -12.28 25.94
N TYR A 655 -26.63 -11.69 24.85
CA TYR A 655 -26.96 -12.08 23.48
C TYR A 655 -26.59 -13.53 23.16
N LEU A 656 -25.54 -14.03 23.77
CA LEU A 656 -25.08 -15.41 23.49
C LEU A 656 -25.98 -16.46 24.15
N THR A 657 -26.63 -16.09 25.27
CA THR A 657 -27.42 -17.02 26.06
C THR A 657 -28.92 -16.90 25.82
N GLN A 658 -29.43 -15.70 25.56
CA GLN A 658 -30.88 -15.43 25.46
C GLN A 658 -31.34 -15.11 24.03
N HIS A 659 -30.45 -14.72 23.15
CA HIS A 659 -30.77 -14.21 21.82
C HIS A 659 -29.96 -14.92 20.73
N ASP A 660 -29.79 -16.23 20.89
CA ASP A 660 -29.10 -17.02 19.84
C ASP A 660 -29.86 -16.90 18.52
N PRO A 661 -29.26 -16.47 17.43
CA PRO A 661 -29.93 -16.39 16.14
C PRO A 661 -30.32 -17.80 15.66
N LYS A 662 -31.56 -17.96 15.24
CA LYS A 662 -32.09 -19.23 14.74
C LYS A 662 -31.88 -19.34 13.26
#